data_4bb7f5ebb79fbd858f3cf39d8f35510a
#
_entry.id   4bb7f5ebb79fbd858f3cf39d8f35510a
#
_cell.length_a   1.000
_cell.length_b   1.000
_cell.length_c   1.000
_cell.angle_alpha   90.00
_cell.angle_beta   90.00
_cell.angle_gamma   90.00
#
_symmetry.space_group_name_H-M   'P 1'
#
loop_
_entity.id
_entity.type
_entity.pdbx_description
1 polymer ?
#
loop_
_entity_poly.entity_id
_entity_poly.type
_entity_poly.pdbx_seq_one_letter_code
_entity_poly.pdbx_strand_id
1 'polypeptide(L)'
;MHVLRTKNLNNPFFAYYNINSLRYKFDDLKEILSKTPPDILVLAETKIDHTFPNAQFYLEEYYEPTRSDNSCHSGGIIEYIRKGIIRKRLNDFELKSFENIASELTINKVKYFLLSFYRTERKESKIANIKRFFDELSPILNKATSKYDNIILMGDINIDFKDTNSIGNRELKDFMNVFGLQNVIKDNTCFFRDNESSIDVILTNTPRKLFHSNTFELGISDCHKMVGTYLRVHMSRLKSKKITYRSLKNFDSEAFCLELGTKLKQISYENGNVAFDNLVSTYTDLLDRFAPLKCKTIRGNQSRFMNKSLSKAIMKRSALKSKYLKKKTSENRTNFKKQRNLCTKLRDQAIKNDFDEAFSDLNSNSKPFYDILKPYLTNKGALCNTDISLSENNNILSNDIEIANIFNEYYTNIVEHTSGNRPKNKADDLPTGSSFDIILDNITKTYEDHPSIKAIHNRKSDSQHTPFKFKPVKIKNVFNLLKSLDAKKAVGIDGIPPLILKISAKILAEPLTRIINICISDNVFPTLAKLASILPFFKKGDRSNKKNYRPVSVLSSLSKIFGKILQNQLIDFSNSFLSKYITSYRKGHSTQHVLIRLIEDWKAKLDNGFYVGAIMMDLSKAFDCISHDLLIAKMNAYKFDKSALKLIYSYLKGRRQCVKINSSSSNYQTIISGVPQGSILGPILFNIFINDLYFFFPNDNLFGFADDHSISNSSTSLEELKGKLSDDSKVAIDWLDNNQMIANPSKFQAIILNKSKDHILTDINIEGHNIKSSDLVTLLGIDIDDKINFDSHIGKLCTKTGGQLNCLYRFNKYLSVSAKKLAINSYIYSNFSYCPLVWHCSSTKSKNSIENMQKRALKLFDDSHSLGDFKPGKSSMEVKRLRSLAIEIYKTLNHLNPNYMFEIFKPSENRSSERLKHNIASQRFKQVKFGKNSIRVLGPKLWNSLPNQVKSLPTLESFKNFMKTWGNKDCKYYDKYISYVQAI
;
A
#
# COMPACT_ATOMS: atom_id res chain seq x y z
N MET A 1 21.33 -11.74 32.24
CA MET A 1 20.42 -12.11 31.14
C MET A 1 21.09 -13.04 30.11
N HIS A 2 22.23 -12.68 29.50
CA HIS A 2 22.84 -13.47 28.43
C HIS A 2 23.11 -14.94 28.80
N VAL A 3 23.77 -15.18 29.94
CA VAL A 3 24.13 -16.54 30.42
C VAL A 3 22.87 -17.40 30.67
N LEU A 4 21.83 -16.84 31.30
CA LEU A 4 20.55 -17.54 31.52
C LEU A 4 19.84 -17.85 30.20
N ARG A 5 19.84 -16.90 29.25
CA ARG A 5 19.19 -17.07 27.95
C ARG A 5 19.88 -18.12 27.08
N THR A 6 21.21 -18.15 27.07
CA THR A 6 21.98 -19.18 26.32
C THR A 6 21.76 -20.59 26.83
N LYS A 7 21.59 -20.76 28.15
CA LYS A 7 21.27 -22.06 28.77
C LYS A 7 19.82 -22.52 28.51
N ASN A 8 18.87 -21.58 28.32
CA ASN A 8 17.45 -21.82 28.18
C ASN A 8 16.88 -21.35 26.83
N LEU A 9 17.66 -21.55 25.76
CA LEU A 9 17.31 -21.03 24.42
C LEU A 9 15.94 -21.51 23.91
N ASN A 10 15.56 -22.73 24.17
CA ASN A 10 14.33 -23.35 23.66
C ASN A 10 13.13 -23.17 24.59
N ASN A 11 13.30 -22.51 25.73
CA ASN A 11 12.21 -22.17 26.63
C ASN A 11 11.72 -20.75 26.33
N PRO A 12 10.40 -20.51 26.13
CA PRO A 12 9.86 -19.19 25.94
C PRO A 12 10.19 -18.26 27.09
N PHE A 13 10.73 -17.07 26.75
CA PHE A 13 11.12 -16.05 27.71
C PHE A 13 10.16 -14.87 27.64
N PHE A 14 9.40 -14.63 28.72
CA PHE A 14 8.51 -13.52 28.93
C PHE A 14 9.28 -12.39 29.62
N ALA A 15 9.20 -11.17 29.09
CA ALA A 15 9.84 -10.02 29.68
C ALA A 15 8.92 -8.79 29.66
N TYR A 16 8.91 -8.06 30.77
CA TYR A 16 8.21 -6.78 30.90
C TYR A 16 9.21 -5.70 31.30
N TYR A 17 9.08 -4.49 30.72
CA TYR A 17 9.99 -3.40 31.01
C TYR A 17 9.29 -2.04 30.89
N ASN A 18 9.19 -1.30 32.03
CA ASN A 18 8.83 0.12 32.00
C ASN A 18 10.05 0.91 31.48
N ILE A 19 10.00 1.31 30.22
CA ILE A 19 11.14 1.94 29.54
C ILE A 19 11.23 3.44 29.76
N ASN A 20 10.16 4.06 30.26
CA ASN A 20 10.06 5.49 30.48
C ASN A 20 10.49 6.30 29.26
N SER A 21 9.65 6.27 28.20
CA SER A 21 9.83 6.84 26.87
C SER A 21 10.68 5.99 25.92
N LEU A 22 10.02 5.50 24.85
CA LEU A 22 10.64 4.66 23.82
C LEU A 22 11.34 5.48 22.71
N ARG A 23 10.99 6.76 22.54
CA ARG A 23 11.33 7.60 21.38
C ARG A 23 12.81 7.57 20.98
N TYR A 24 13.70 7.68 21.96
CA TYR A 24 15.15 7.78 21.75
C TYR A 24 15.90 6.57 22.31
N LYS A 25 15.18 5.62 22.91
CA LYS A 25 15.73 4.46 23.60
C LYS A 25 15.57 3.15 22.79
N PHE A 26 14.76 3.18 21.73
CA PHE A 26 14.44 1.98 20.96
C PHE A 26 15.67 1.33 20.31
N ASP A 27 16.55 2.12 19.72
CA ASP A 27 17.76 1.59 19.08
C ASP A 27 18.74 1.01 20.10
N ASP A 28 18.82 1.59 21.30
CA ASP A 28 19.64 1.06 22.41
C ASP A 28 19.06 -0.27 22.92
N LEU A 29 17.72 -0.33 23.04
CA LEU A 29 17.03 -1.56 23.43
C LEU A 29 17.28 -2.67 22.39
N LYS A 30 17.13 -2.34 21.12
CA LYS A 30 17.37 -3.23 19.98
C LYS A 30 18.80 -3.79 20.00
N GLU A 31 19.80 -2.95 20.22
CA GLU A 31 21.21 -3.37 20.33
C GLU A 31 21.45 -4.30 21.51
N ILE A 32 20.90 -3.97 22.69
CA ILE A 32 21.08 -4.78 23.90
C ILE A 32 20.40 -6.14 23.76
N LEU A 33 19.18 -6.17 23.22
CA LEU A 33 18.40 -7.39 23.06
C LEU A 33 18.83 -8.25 21.86
N SER A 34 19.62 -7.70 20.92
CA SER A 34 20.03 -8.41 19.71
C SER A 34 20.70 -9.76 19.96
N LYS A 35 21.39 -9.91 21.10
CA LYS A 35 22.07 -11.15 21.49
C LYS A 35 21.18 -12.15 22.20
N THR A 36 20.15 -11.66 22.88
CA THR A 36 19.28 -12.47 23.75
C THR A 36 17.85 -11.94 23.74
N PRO A 37 17.16 -11.97 22.59
CA PRO A 37 15.82 -11.44 22.49
C PRO A 37 14.84 -12.27 23.32
N PRO A 38 13.92 -11.63 24.10
CA PRO A 38 12.77 -12.31 24.69
C PRO A 38 11.86 -12.92 23.61
N ASP A 39 11.07 -13.89 23.94
CA ASP A 39 10.06 -14.43 23.01
C ASP A 39 8.76 -13.62 23.11
N ILE A 40 8.45 -13.12 24.30
CA ILE A 40 7.38 -12.13 24.54
C ILE A 40 8.01 -10.94 25.26
N LEU A 41 7.88 -9.74 24.68
CA LEU A 41 8.39 -8.50 25.27
C LEU A 41 7.28 -7.47 25.35
N VAL A 42 7.03 -7.00 26.56
CA VAL A 42 6.09 -5.91 26.84
C VAL A 42 6.87 -4.69 27.31
N LEU A 43 6.63 -3.55 26.67
CA LEU A 43 7.20 -2.27 27.08
C LEU A 43 6.08 -1.35 27.53
N ALA A 44 6.24 -0.74 28.70
CA ALA A 44 5.30 0.24 29.22
C ALA A 44 5.92 1.65 29.31
N GLU A 45 5.09 2.65 29.55
CA GLU A 45 5.44 4.06 29.46
C GLU A 45 6.19 4.41 28.16
N THR A 46 5.66 3.93 27.06
CA THR A 46 6.28 4.13 25.74
C THR A 46 6.32 5.59 25.33
N LYS A 47 5.36 6.40 25.81
CA LYS A 47 5.21 7.84 25.55
C LYS A 47 5.24 8.12 24.03
N ILE A 48 4.49 7.32 23.28
CA ILE A 48 4.25 7.45 21.85
C ILE A 48 2.75 7.54 21.59
N ASP A 49 2.37 8.13 20.46
CA ASP A 49 0.99 8.30 20.03
C ASP A 49 0.84 7.85 18.57
N HIS A 50 -0.36 7.97 18.01
CA HIS A 50 -0.71 7.58 16.63
C HIS A 50 0.16 8.26 15.55
N THR A 51 0.89 9.34 15.86
CA THR A 51 1.79 10.02 14.91
C THR A 51 3.10 9.27 14.70
N PHE A 52 3.37 8.24 15.50
CA PHE A 52 4.53 7.37 15.37
C PHE A 52 4.14 6.09 14.61
N PRO A 53 4.65 5.86 13.38
CA PRO A 53 4.37 4.64 12.64
C PRO A 53 4.87 3.38 13.36
N ASN A 54 4.15 2.26 13.27
CA ASN A 54 4.62 0.94 13.75
C ASN A 54 5.95 0.55 13.12
N ALA A 55 6.17 0.95 11.88
CA ALA A 55 7.39 0.70 11.13
C ALA A 55 8.65 1.19 11.85
N GLN A 56 8.55 2.28 12.62
CA GLN A 56 9.66 2.84 13.42
C GLN A 56 10.11 1.89 14.53
N PHE A 57 9.18 1.12 15.11
CA PHE A 57 9.41 0.23 16.24
C PHE A 57 9.38 -1.25 15.84
N TYR A 58 9.61 -1.55 14.57
CA TYR A 58 9.61 -2.91 14.06
C TYR A 58 10.88 -3.68 14.44
N LEU A 59 10.71 -4.90 14.93
CA LEU A 59 11.75 -5.88 15.19
C LEU A 59 11.55 -7.09 14.28
N GLU A 60 12.56 -7.46 13.50
CA GLU A 60 12.43 -8.45 12.41
C GLU A 60 12.02 -9.85 12.89
N GLU A 61 12.47 -10.26 14.07
CA GLU A 61 12.16 -11.57 14.66
C GLU A 61 10.75 -11.65 15.26
N TYR A 62 10.01 -10.50 15.30
CA TYR A 62 8.70 -10.41 15.90
C TYR A 62 7.63 -10.12 14.84
N TYR A 63 6.39 -10.45 15.18
CA TYR A 63 5.26 -9.91 14.44
C TYR A 63 5.21 -8.38 14.56
N GLU A 64 4.37 -7.74 13.74
CA GLU A 64 4.08 -6.33 13.91
C GLU A 64 3.65 -6.05 15.35
N PRO A 65 4.24 -5.03 16.03
CA PRO A 65 3.91 -4.78 17.43
C PRO A 65 2.46 -4.37 17.60
N THR A 66 1.84 -4.88 18.66
CA THR A 66 0.52 -4.44 19.11
C THR A 66 0.69 -3.28 20.08
N ARG A 67 -0.11 -2.23 19.92
CA ARG A 67 0.02 -1.02 20.72
C ARG A 67 -1.31 -0.62 21.37
N SER A 68 -1.21 -0.06 22.58
CA SER A 68 -2.23 0.72 23.28
C SER A 68 -1.59 2.04 23.65
N ASP A 69 -1.77 3.06 22.78
CA ASP A 69 -1.14 4.37 22.93
C ASP A 69 -1.97 5.27 23.84
N ASN A 70 -1.30 6.16 24.56
CA ASN A 70 -1.95 7.23 25.30
C ASN A 70 -1.56 8.59 24.71
N SER A 71 -0.49 9.18 25.18
CA SER A 71 0.02 10.45 24.67
C SER A 71 1.53 10.44 24.51
N CYS A 72 2.04 11.41 23.78
CA CYS A 72 3.48 11.55 23.61
C CYS A 72 4.19 12.04 24.91
N HIS A 73 3.47 12.26 25.98
CA HIS A 73 4.01 12.72 27.27
C HIS A 73 3.83 11.69 28.38
N SER A 74 2.88 10.77 28.29
CA SER A 74 2.54 9.84 29.36
C SER A 74 1.99 8.52 28.85
N GLY A 75 2.23 7.43 29.59
CA GLY A 75 1.64 6.11 29.39
C GLY A 75 2.03 5.41 28.10
N GLY A 76 1.16 4.51 27.68
CA GLY A 76 1.28 3.69 26.49
C GLY A 76 1.99 2.35 26.71
N ILE A 77 1.49 1.31 26.02
CA ILE A 77 2.04 -0.05 26.03
C ILE A 77 2.31 -0.50 24.60
N ILE A 78 3.36 -1.28 24.42
CA ILE A 78 3.69 -2.00 23.19
C ILE A 78 4.06 -3.44 23.50
N GLU A 79 3.45 -4.37 22.76
CA GLU A 79 3.66 -5.80 22.90
C GLU A 79 4.33 -6.36 21.65
N TYR A 80 5.44 -7.09 21.86
CA TYR A 80 6.18 -7.81 20.84
C TYR A 80 6.07 -9.31 21.11
N ILE A 81 5.53 -10.05 20.16
CA ILE A 81 5.44 -11.52 20.18
C ILE A 81 6.32 -12.07 19.07
N ARG A 82 7.24 -12.96 19.43
CA ARG A 82 8.17 -13.57 18.50
C ARG A 82 7.44 -14.42 17.48
N LYS A 83 7.89 -14.38 16.24
CA LYS A 83 7.39 -15.26 15.17
C LYS A 83 7.53 -16.72 15.56
N GLY A 84 6.51 -17.51 15.24
CA GLY A 84 6.39 -18.92 15.67
C GLY A 84 5.53 -19.11 16.92
N ILE A 85 5.18 -18.06 17.66
CA ILE A 85 4.15 -18.07 18.70
C ILE A 85 2.85 -17.56 18.08
N ILE A 86 1.80 -18.37 18.14
CA ILE A 86 0.50 -17.99 17.61
C ILE A 86 -0.12 -16.98 18.56
N ARG A 87 -0.62 -15.86 18.03
CA ARG A 87 -1.29 -14.85 18.84
C ARG A 87 -2.61 -14.38 18.24
N LYS A 88 -3.55 -14.03 19.13
CA LYS A 88 -4.80 -13.35 18.81
C LYS A 88 -5.05 -12.27 19.84
N ARG A 89 -5.25 -11.01 19.40
CA ARG A 89 -5.67 -9.90 20.29
C ARG A 89 -7.12 -10.12 20.70
N LEU A 90 -7.43 -9.88 21.96
CA LEU A 90 -8.72 -10.10 22.59
C LEU A 90 -9.30 -8.77 23.09
N ASN A 91 -9.79 -7.92 22.17
CA ASN A 91 -10.32 -6.59 22.53
C ASN A 91 -11.43 -6.65 23.59
N ASP A 92 -12.25 -7.72 23.63
CA ASP A 92 -13.32 -7.91 24.60
C ASP A 92 -12.82 -8.21 26.04
N PHE A 93 -11.50 -8.39 26.19
CA PHE A 93 -10.81 -8.64 27.46
C PHE A 93 -9.88 -7.49 27.84
N GLU A 94 -10.00 -6.32 27.19
CA GLU A 94 -9.20 -5.12 27.51
C GLU A 94 -9.94 -4.21 28.48
N LEU A 95 -9.16 -3.61 29.42
CA LEU A 95 -9.64 -2.60 30.36
C LEU A 95 -10.03 -1.33 29.61
N LYS A 96 -11.05 -0.62 30.08
CA LYS A 96 -11.54 0.60 29.43
C LYS A 96 -10.79 1.85 29.86
N SER A 97 -10.40 1.90 31.14
CA SER A 97 -9.81 3.10 31.77
C SER A 97 -8.30 3.08 31.91
N PHE A 98 -7.64 1.97 31.64
CA PHE A 98 -6.20 1.79 31.80
C PHE A 98 -5.56 1.29 30.53
N GLU A 99 -4.28 1.60 30.31
CA GLU A 99 -3.53 1.11 29.16
C GLU A 99 -3.27 -0.39 29.30
N ASN A 100 -3.70 -1.15 28.34
CA ASN A 100 -3.53 -2.60 28.36
C ASN A 100 -3.64 -3.24 26.97
N ILE A 101 -3.20 -4.49 26.87
CA ILE A 101 -3.34 -5.34 25.69
C ILE A 101 -3.64 -6.75 26.20
N ALA A 102 -4.76 -7.34 25.77
CA ALA A 102 -5.11 -8.72 26.03
C ALA A 102 -4.82 -9.58 24.79
N SER A 103 -4.11 -10.68 24.99
CA SER A 103 -3.70 -11.60 23.92
C SER A 103 -3.92 -13.06 24.29
N GLU A 104 -4.48 -13.85 23.36
CA GLU A 104 -4.41 -15.32 23.41
C GLU A 104 -3.10 -15.73 22.73
N LEU A 105 -2.26 -16.47 23.45
CA LEU A 105 -1.02 -17.04 22.92
C LEU A 105 -1.17 -18.57 22.85
N THR A 106 -0.82 -19.17 21.71
CA THR A 106 -0.70 -20.62 21.62
C THR A 106 0.79 -21.00 21.48
N ILE A 107 1.29 -21.71 22.51
CA ILE A 107 2.68 -22.16 22.59
C ILE A 107 2.64 -23.70 22.72
N ASN A 108 3.21 -24.39 21.74
CA ASN A 108 3.22 -25.86 21.70
C ASN A 108 1.82 -26.47 21.92
N LYS A 109 0.81 -25.98 21.18
CA LYS A 109 -0.61 -26.39 21.23
C LYS A 109 -1.37 -26.05 22.54
N VAL A 110 -0.69 -25.43 23.51
CA VAL A 110 -1.32 -25.00 24.77
C VAL A 110 -1.66 -23.51 24.68
N LYS A 111 -2.88 -23.16 25.10
CA LYS A 111 -3.37 -21.77 25.12
C LYS A 111 -3.03 -21.08 26.43
N TYR A 112 -2.58 -19.84 26.32
CA TYR A 112 -2.28 -18.95 27.43
C TYR A 112 -3.05 -17.64 27.23
N PHE A 113 -3.69 -17.14 28.28
CA PHE A 113 -4.21 -15.79 28.32
C PHE A 113 -3.11 -14.87 28.86
N LEU A 114 -2.72 -13.87 28.09
CA LEU A 114 -1.77 -12.83 28.49
C LEU A 114 -2.50 -11.49 28.56
N LEU A 115 -2.44 -10.83 29.71
CA LEU A 115 -2.84 -9.43 29.85
C LEU A 115 -1.61 -8.60 30.25
N SER A 116 -1.23 -7.70 29.35
CA SER A 116 -0.17 -6.70 29.53
C SER A 116 -0.81 -5.38 29.94
N PHE A 117 -0.42 -4.78 31.06
CA PHE A 117 -1.08 -3.58 31.57
C PHE A 117 -0.10 -2.56 32.14
N TYR A 118 -0.55 -1.30 32.21
CA TYR A 118 0.10 -0.21 32.93
C TYR A 118 -0.98 0.58 33.69
N ARG A 119 -0.93 0.55 35.04
CA ARG A 119 -1.84 1.30 35.87
C ARG A 119 -1.31 2.71 36.13
N THR A 120 -1.83 3.65 35.38
CA THR A 120 -1.50 5.07 35.49
C THR A 120 -2.07 5.67 36.78
N GLU A 121 -1.28 6.41 37.54
CA GLU A 121 -1.80 7.26 38.63
C GLU A 121 -2.46 8.51 38.00
N ARG A 122 -3.77 8.66 38.22
CA ARG A 122 -4.55 9.80 37.72
C ARG A 122 -4.78 10.83 38.83
N LYS A 123 -5.42 11.97 38.47
CA LYS A 123 -5.76 13.07 39.41
C LYS A 123 -6.78 12.71 40.50
N GLU A 124 -7.37 11.55 40.49
CA GLU A 124 -8.24 11.00 41.52
C GLU A 124 -7.44 10.50 42.74
N SER A 125 -8.11 10.22 43.87
CA SER A 125 -7.45 9.65 45.02
C SER A 125 -6.79 8.32 44.72
N LYS A 126 -5.62 8.04 45.26
CA LYS A 126 -4.87 6.82 45.03
C LYS A 126 -5.69 5.56 45.30
N ILE A 127 -6.52 5.59 46.33
CA ILE A 127 -7.40 4.48 46.76
C ILE A 127 -8.51 4.26 45.73
N ALA A 128 -9.18 5.32 45.26
CA ALA A 128 -10.23 5.21 44.25
C ALA A 128 -9.69 4.67 42.92
N ASN A 129 -8.48 5.06 42.52
CA ASN A 129 -7.82 4.56 41.34
C ASN A 129 -7.49 3.07 41.43
N ILE A 130 -7.01 2.61 42.60
CA ILE A 130 -6.73 1.18 42.86
C ILE A 130 -8.01 0.36 42.77
N LYS A 131 -9.07 0.82 43.48
CA LYS A 131 -10.35 0.11 43.47
C LYS A 131 -10.93 -0.01 42.08
N ARG A 132 -10.97 1.09 41.33
CA ARG A 132 -11.46 1.05 39.93
C ARG A 132 -10.66 0.08 39.07
N PHE A 133 -9.33 -0.01 39.20
CA PHE A 133 -8.52 -0.94 38.47
C PHE A 133 -8.94 -2.40 38.70
N PHE A 134 -9.15 -2.79 39.97
CA PHE A 134 -9.59 -4.14 40.31
C PHE A 134 -11.06 -4.39 39.97
N ASP A 135 -11.92 -3.36 40.05
CA ASP A 135 -13.33 -3.47 39.62
C ASP A 135 -13.45 -3.74 38.10
N GLU A 136 -12.59 -3.12 37.28
CA GLU A 136 -12.54 -3.40 35.83
C GLU A 136 -11.87 -4.74 35.51
N LEU A 137 -10.84 -5.13 36.26
CA LEU A 137 -10.06 -6.34 36.00
C LEU A 137 -10.80 -7.63 36.43
N SER A 138 -11.59 -7.59 37.51
CA SER A 138 -12.27 -8.77 38.05
C SER A 138 -13.25 -9.42 37.07
N PRO A 139 -14.15 -8.71 36.37
CA PRO A 139 -15.01 -9.31 35.35
C PRO A 139 -14.23 -9.93 34.19
N ILE A 140 -13.12 -9.32 33.81
CA ILE A 140 -12.24 -9.83 32.72
C ILE A 140 -11.60 -11.15 33.13
N LEU A 141 -11.09 -11.23 34.38
CA LEU A 141 -10.49 -12.46 34.88
C LEU A 141 -11.53 -13.55 35.12
N ASN A 142 -12.74 -13.23 35.57
CA ASN A 142 -13.83 -14.22 35.67
C ASN A 142 -14.11 -14.86 34.30
N LYS A 143 -14.19 -14.05 33.27
CA LYS A 143 -14.34 -14.52 31.89
C LYS A 143 -13.10 -15.27 31.36
N ALA A 144 -11.90 -14.84 31.75
CA ALA A 144 -10.66 -15.48 31.33
C ALA A 144 -10.45 -16.84 32.01
N THR A 145 -10.71 -16.96 33.33
CA THR A 145 -10.58 -18.22 34.10
C THR A 145 -11.55 -19.26 33.62
N SER A 146 -12.74 -18.90 33.12
CA SER A 146 -13.70 -19.85 32.53
C SER A 146 -13.25 -20.40 31.16
N LYS A 147 -12.31 -19.76 30.50
CA LYS A 147 -11.90 -20.07 29.13
C LYS A 147 -10.45 -20.56 28.99
N TYR A 148 -9.58 -20.16 29.93
CA TYR A 148 -8.15 -20.45 29.87
C TYR A 148 -7.61 -21.03 31.18
N ASP A 149 -6.96 -22.19 31.08
CA ASP A 149 -6.28 -22.81 32.22
C ASP A 149 -5.00 -22.11 32.64
N ASN A 150 -4.40 -21.32 31.75
CA ASN A 150 -3.12 -20.67 31.97
C ASN A 150 -3.26 -19.16 31.79
N ILE A 151 -3.13 -18.43 32.87
CA ILE A 151 -3.26 -16.98 32.92
C ILE A 151 -1.93 -16.37 33.33
N ILE A 152 -1.48 -15.37 32.59
CA ILE A 152 -0.28 -14.57 32.86
C ILE A 152 -0.67 -13.08 32.76
N LEU A 153 -0.46 -12.34 33.84
CA LEU A 153 -0.64 -10.89 33.89
C LEU A 153 0.75 -10.25 34.04
N MET A 154 1.09 -9.30 33.20
CA MET A 154 2.40 -8.62 33.23
C MET A 154 2.20 -7.12 33.21
N GLY A 155 2.71 -6.41 34.22
CA GLY A 155 2.47 -4.98 34.27
C GLY A 155 3.22 -4.24 35.37
N ASP A 156 3.21 -2.92 35.24
CA ASP A 156 3.52 -2.00 36.33
C ASP A 156 2.20 -1.61 37.01
N ILE A 157 2.03 -2.11 38.22
CA ILE A 157 0.79 -1.91 38.98
C ILE A 157 0.84 -0.64 39.82
N ASN A 158 2.01 0.01 39.93
CA ASN A 158 2.23 1.18 40.83
C ASN A 158 1.78 0.94 42.30
N ILE A 159 1.79 -0.29 42.78
CA ILE A 159 1.57 -0.71 44.15
C ILE A 159 2.81 -1.47 44.61
N ASP A 160 3.45 -1.04 45.66
CA ASP A 160 4.63 -1.74 46.16
C ASP A 160 4.22 -3.08 46.81
N PHE A 161 4.61 -4.18 46.16
CA PHE A 161 4.30 -5.53 46.62
C PHE A 161 4.94 -5.84 48.00
N LYS A 162 5.98 -5.12 48.41
CA LYS A 162 6.71 -5.33 49.66
C LYS A 162 6.18 -4.50 50.81
N ASP A 163 5.44 -3.41 50.54
CA ASP A 163 4.82 -2.58 51.58
C ASP A 163 3.51 -3.26 52.09
N THR A 164 3.66 -4.15 53.06
CA THR A 164 2.56 -4.92 53.62
C THR A 164 1.53 -4.09 54.38
N ASN A 165 1.86 -2.85 54.71
CA ASN A 165 1.01 -1.95 55.50
C ASN A 165 0.10 -1.09 54.61
N SER A 166 0.39 -0.97 53.32
CA SER A 166 -0.41 -0.15 52.41
C SER A 166 -1.76 -0.81 52.11
N ILE A 167 -2.82 0.03 52.03
CA ILE A 167 -4.17 -0.40 51.60
C ILE A 167 -4.09 -1.05 50.22
N GLY A 168 -3.29 -0.46 49.28
CA GLY A 168 -3.14 -1.00 47.94
C GLY A 168 -2.56 -2.41 47.88
N ASN A 169 -1.61 -2.74 48.77
CA ASN A 169 -1.06 -4.09 48.86
C ASN A 169 -2.06 -5.11 49.41
N ARG A 170 -2.90 -4.70 50.38
CA ARG A 170 -3.98 -5.57 50.90
C ARG A 170 -4.98 -5.89 49.78
N GLU A 171 -5.51 -4.88 49.11
CA GLU A 171 -6.42 -5.06 47.94
C GLU A 171 -5.80 -5.95 46.87
N LEU A 172 -4.52 -5.77 46.51
CA LEU A 172 -3.80 -6.59 45.58
C LEU A 172 -3.70 -8.06 46.03
N LYS A 173 -3.38 -8.30 47.33
CA LYS A 173 -3.30 -9.66 47.87
C LYS A 173 -4.65 -10.35 47.89
N ASP A 174 -5.70 -9.64 48.28
CA ASP A 174 -7.07 -10.16 48.29
C ASP A 174 -7.51 -10.53 46.90
N PHE A 175 -7.27 -9.63 45.93
CA PHE A 175 -7.51 -9.91 44.51
C PHE A 175 -6.73 -11.15 44.01
N MET A 176 -5.46 -11.26 44.34
CA MET A 176 -4.64 -12.40 43.97
C MET A 176 -5.16 -13.69 44.56
N ASN A 177 -5.61 -13.69 45.80
CA ASN A 177 -6.18 -14.85 46.47
C ASN A 177 -7.48 -15.30 45.80
N VAL A 178 -8.36 -14.38 45.40
CA VAL A 178 -9.63 -14.69 44.73
C VAL A 178 -9.40 -15.44 43.41
N PHE A 179 -8.39 -15.05 42.65
CA PHE A 179 -8.10 -15.63 41.33
C PHE A 179 -6.98 -16.70 41.35
N GLY A 180 -6.47 -17.09 42.53
CA GLY A 180 -5.38 -18.07 42.66
C GLY A 180 -4.07 -17.62 42.02
N LEU A 181 -3.82 -16.28 41.94
CA LEU A 181 -2.64 -15.73 41.30
C LEU A 181 -1.45 -15.63 42.27
N GLN A 182 -0.26 -15.83 41.74
CA GLN A 182 1.00 -15.67 42.46
C GLN A 182 1.96 -14.76 41.70
N ASN A 183 2.62 -13.83 42.40
CA ASN A 183 3.70 -13.03 41.82
C ASN A 183 5.00 -13.82 41.82
N VAL A 184 5.56 -14.05 40.64
CA VAL A 184 6.83 -14.79 40.48
C VAL A 184 8.08 -13.91 40.63
N ILE A 185 7.92 -12.57 40.61
CA ILE A 185 9.04 -11.61 40.79
C ILE A 185 9.16 -11.28 42.27
N LYS A 186 10.35 -11.54 42.84
CA LYS A 186 10.63 -11.33 44.27
C LYS A 186 11.54 -10.13 44.56
N ASP A 187 12.29 -9.68 43.56
CA ASP A 187 13.27 -8.61 43.72
C ASP A 187 12.65 -7.22 43.58
N ASN A 188 13.38 -6.17 44.02
CA ASN A 188 13.01 -4.79 43.75
C ASN A 188 13.14 -4.48 42.25
N THR A 189 12.14 -3.82 41.67
CA THR A 189 12.01 -3.55 40.26
C THR A 189 12.21 -2.08 39.92
N CYS A 190 11.83 -1.17 40.80
CA CYS A 190 11.96 0.28 40.64
C CYS A 190 12.90 0.88 41.68
N PHE A 191 13.76 1.81 41.24
CA PHE A 191 14.82 2.48 42.03
C PHE A 191 14.76 4.00 41.80
N PHE A 192 13.81 4.65 42.47
CA PHE A 192 13.60 6.10 42.30
C PHE A 192 14.20 6.85 43.47
N ARG A 193 15.19 7.71 43.24
CA ARG A 193 15.98 8.41 44.26
C ARG A 193 16.59 7.39 45.24
N ASP A 194 16.27 7.46 46.49
CA ASP A 194 16.76 6.55 47.55
C ASP A 194 15.76 5.43 47.88
N ASN A 195 14.58 5.47 47.28
CA ASN A 195 13.52 4.48 47.49
C ASN A 195 13.63 3.32 46.52
N GLU A 196 13.41 2.11 47.01
CA GLU A 196 13.35 0.87 46.24
C GLU A 196 11.99 0.24 46.46
N SER A 197 11.34 -0.17 45.35
CA SER A 197 10.01 -0.76 45.40
C SER A 197 9.86 -1.91 44.41
N SER A 198 8.86 -2.76 44.63
CA SER A 198 8.52 -3.89 43.74
C SER A 198 7.13 -3.64 43.16
N ILE A 199 7.09 -2.89 42.03
CA ILE A 199 5.87 -2.43 41.38
C ILE A 199 5.63 -3.07 40.01
N ASP A 200 6.68 -3.59 39.39
CA ASP A 200 6.56 -4.35 38.12
C ASP A 200 6.35 -5.84 38.46
N VAL A 201 5.22 -6.40 38.07
CA VAL A 201 4.78 -7.74 38.49
C VAL A 201 4.60 -8.70 37.31
N ILE A 202 4.77 -9.99 37.55
CA ILE A 202 4.31 -11.08 36.69
C ILE A 202 3.47 -12.00 37.57
N LEU A 203 2.15 -11.92 37.39
CA LEU A 203 1.18 -12.72 38.16
C LEU A 203 0.71 -13.90 37.31
N THR A 204 0.55 -15.07 37.92
CA THR A 204 0.05 -16.27 37.22
C THR A 204 -0.68 -17.20 38.15
N ASN A 205 -1.67 -17.91 37.60
CA ASN A 205 -2.37 -19.03 38.30
C ASN A 205 -1.60 -20.37 38.19
N THR A 206 -0.53 -20.43 37.37
CA THR A 206 0.27 -21.63 37.13
C THR A 206 1.76 -21.41 37.41
N PRO A 207 2.16 -21.01 38.63
CA PRO A 207 3.54 -20.60 38.93
C PRO A 207 4.55 -21.75 38.76
N ARG A 208 4.14 -23.02 38.91
CA ARG A 208 5.01 -24.19 38.69
C ARG A 208 5.47 -24.34 37.24
N LYS A 209 4.73 -23.77 36.29
CA LYS A 209 5.10 -23.75 34.86
C LYS A 209 6.16 -22.71 34.54
N LEU A 210 6.43 -21.76 35.44
CA LEU A 210 7.44 -20.70 35.27
C LEU A 210 8.70 -21.04 36.10
N PHE A 211 9.85 -20.57 35.62
CA PHE A 211 11.13 -20.75 36.33
C PHE A 211 12.13 -19.63 35.95
N HIS A 212 13.18 -19.48 36.76
CA HIS A 212 14.20 -18.42 36.60
C HIS A 212 13.59 -17.02 36.45
N SER A 213 12.67 -16.69 37.36
CA SER A 213 12.06 -15.36 37.44
C SER A 213 13.02 -14.38 38.10
N ASN A 214 13.47 -13.37 37.36
CA ASN A 214 14.54 -12.44 37.79
C ASN A 214 14.29 -11.01 37.28
N THR A 215 15.06 -10.07 37.87
CA THR A 215 15.21 -8.70 37.39
C THR A 215 16.51 -8.53 36.61
N PHE A 216 16.49 -7.70 35.54
CA PHE A 216 17.63 -7.46 34.67
C PHE A 216 17.85 -5.96 34.46
N GLU A 217 19.04 -5.47 34.79
CA GLU A 217 19.41 -4.07 34.53
C GLU A 217 19.94 -3.91 33.10
N LEU A 218 19.21 -3.15 32.28
CA LEU A 218 19.57 -2.87 30.88
C LEU A 218 20.26 -1.50 30.70
N GLY A 219 20.23 -0.62 31.69
CA GLY A 219 20.82 0.72 31.62
C GLY A 219 20.06 1.71 30.74
N ILE A 220 18.82 1.42 30.38
CA ILE A 220 17.98 2.23 29.46
C ILE A 220 16.95 3.06 30.21
N SER A 221 16.14 2.44 31.08
CA SER A 221 15.17 3.15 31.92
C SER A 221 15.93 3.90 33.03
N ASP A 222 15.39 5.00 33.49
CA ASP A 222 16.03 5.81 34.55
C ASP A 222 15.91 5.12 35.89
N CYS A 223 14.80 4.47 36.21
CA CYS A 223 14.52 3.87 37.52
C CYS A 223 14.11 2.40 37.47
N HIS A 224 13.52 1.88 36.40
CA HIS A 224 13.05 0.50 36.34
C HIS A 224 14.12 -0.47 35.85
N LYS A 225 14.07 -1.71 36.36
CA LYS A 225 14.70 -2.89 35.78
C LYS A 225 13.68 -3.68 34.95
N MET A 226 14.18 -4.39 33.95
CA MET A 226 13.34 -5.33 33.21
C MET A 226 13.07 -6.55 34.10
N VAL A 227 11.82 -7.00 34.22
CA VAL A 227 11.44 -8.26 34.85
C VAL A 227 11.24 -9.34 33.81
N GLY A 228 11.57 -10.60 34.13
CA GLY A 228 11.34 -11.68 33.17
C GLY A 228 11.36 -13.07 33.78
N THR A 229 10.68 -13.99 33.11
CA THR A 229 10.53 -15.41 33.51
C THR A 229 10.52 -16.33 32.33
N TYR A 230 10.93 -17.59 32.51
CA TYR A 230 10.91 -18.63 31.49
C TYR A 230 9.77 -19.60 31.70
N LEU A 231 9.14 -20.02 30.59
CA LEU A 231 8.10 -21.05 30.61
C LEU A 231 8.73 -22.44 30.43
N ARG A 232 8.31 -23.43 31.26
CA ARG A 232 8.74 -24.85 31.18
C ARG A 232 8.11 -25.58 30.01
N VAL A 233 8.27 -25.06 28.81
CA VAL A 233 7.81 -25.69 27.57
C VAL A 233 8.92 -25.58 26.55
N HIS A 234 9.14 -26.64 25.79
CA HIS A 234 10.14 -26.63 24.71
C HIS A 234 9.51 -26.06 23.44
N MET A 235 10.12 -25.02 22.85
CA MET A 235 9.70 -24.41 21.59
C MET A 235 10.84 -24.48 20.56
N SER A 236 10.56 -25.07 19.40
CA SER A 236 11.52 -25.06 18.29
C SER A 236 11.72 -23.64 17.75
N ARG A 237 12.96 -23.28 17.49
CA ARG A 237 13.26 -21.97 16.91
C ARG A 237 13.13 -21.97 15.41
N LEU A 238 12.61 -20.86 14.87
CA LEU A 238 12.66 -20.63 13.43
C LEU A 238 14.13 -20.58 12.97
N LYS A 239 14.43 -21.27 11.87
CA LYS A 239 15.76 -21.26 11.26
C LYS A 239 16.09 -19.87 10.75
N SER A 240 17.36 -19.48 10.83
CA SER A 240 17.85 -18.22 10.28
C SER A 240 17.53 -18.12 8.77
N LYS A 241 17.04 -16.96 8.34
CA LYS A 241 16.63 -16.72 6.96
C LYS A 241 17.87 -16.73 6.05
N LYS A 242 17.89 -17.64 5.09
CA LYS A 242 18.87 -17.68 4.03
C LYS A 242 18.27 -17.09 2.76
N ILE A 243 18.99 -16.20 2.10
CA ILE A 243 18.64 -15.69 0.77
C ILE A 243 19.65 -16.18 -0.25
N THR A 244 19.14 -16.57 -1.41
CA THR A 244 19.97 -16.92 -2.56
C THR A 244 19.98 -15.74 -3.52
N TYR A 245 21.14 -15.32 -3.98
CA TYR A 245 21.30 -14.18 -4.88
C TYR A 245 22.51 -14.38 -5.79
N ARG A 246 22.49 -13.74 -6.96
CA ARG A 246 23.66 -13.66 -7.84
C ARG A 246 24.47 -12.42 -7.47
N SER A 247 25.77 -12.60 -7.26
CA SER A 247 26.68 -11.49 -6.97
C SER A 247 27.26 -10.94 -8.27
N LEU A 248 26.91 -9.70 -8.60
CA LEU A 248 27.42 -9.00 -9.78
C LEU A 248 28.64 -8.11 -9.48
N LYS A 249 29.25 -8.21 -8.28
CA LYS A 249 30.35 -7.33 -7.86
C LYS A 249 31.59 -7.48 -8.76
N ASN A 250 31.89 -8.70 -9.20
CA ASN A 250 33.03 -9.02 -10.05
C ASN A 250 32.57 -9.58 -11.41
N PHE A 251 31.41 -9.11 -11.89
CA PHE A 251 30.86 -9.54 -13.15
C PHE A 251 31.58 -8.87 -14.32
N ASP A 252 32.29 -9.67 -15.11
CA ASP A 252 32.92 -9.20 -16.33
C ASP A 252 31.87 -9.11 -17.46
N SER A 253 31.41 -7.89 -17.72
CA SER A 253 30.36 -7.63 -18.72
C SER A 253 30.86 -7.77 -20.15
N GLU A 254 32.14 -7.55 -20.44
CA GLU A 254 32.71 -7.63 -21.80
C GLU A 254 32.90 -9.09 -22.19
N ALA A 255 33.57 -9.88 -21.33
CA ALA A 255 33.72 -11.32 -21.55
C ALA A 255 32.36 -12.04 -21.65
N PHE A 256 31.41 -11.70 -20.78
CA PHE A 256 30.04 -12.24 -20.86
C PHE A 256 29.37 -11.92 -22.20
N CYS A 257 29.43 -10.66 -22.65
CA CYS A 257 28.82 -10.23 -23.91
C CYS A 257 29.47 -10.88 -25.13
N LEU A 258 30.80 -11.06 -25.12
CA LEU A 258 31.54 -11.72 -26.22
C LEU A 258 31.09 -13.19 -26.37
N GLU A 259 31.10 -13.93 -25.25
CA GLU A 259 30.69 -15.34 -25.27
C GLU A 259 29.21 -15.51 -25.59
N LEU A 260 28.35 -14.64 -25.04
CA LEU A 260 26.92 -14.61 -25.38
C LEU A 260 26.73 -14.42 -26.88
N GLY A 261 27.44 -13.47 -27.49
CA GLY A 261 27.35 -13.21 -28.93
C GLY A 261 27.71 -14.42 -29.79
N THR A 262 28.73 -15.18 -29.37
CA THR A 262 29.13 -16.43 -30.05
C THR A 262 28.05 -17.51 -29.92
N LYS A 263 27.50 -17.73 -28.72
CA LYS A 263 26.47 -18.74 -28.48
C LYS A 263 25.13 -18.40 -29.15
N LEU A 264 24.76 -17.13 -29.19
CA LEU A 264 23.50 -16.69 -29.82
C LEU A 264 23.47 -16.92 -31.33
N LYS A 265 24.63 -17.00 -32.02
CA LYS A 265 24.73 -17.36 -33.44
C LYS A 265 24.40 -18.83 -33.70
N GLN A 266 24.48 -19.66 -32.66
CA GLN A 266 24.27 -21.14 -32.77
C GLN A 266 22.81 -21.53 -32.40
N ILE A 267 21.96 -20.59 -32.07
CA ILE A 267 20.55 -20.88 -31.73
C ILE A 267 19.81 -21.41 -32.97
N SER A 268 19.10 -22.55 -32.81
CA SER A 268 18.16 -23.03 -33.78
C SER A 268 16.89 -22.17 -33.82
N TYR A 269 16.42 -21.81 -34.96
CA TYR A 269 15.23 -21.01 -35.23
C TYR A 269 14.12 -21.84 -35.94
N GLU A 270 14.03 -23.13 -35.65
CA GLU A 270 13.00 -24.01 -36.23
C GLU A 270 11.58 -23.53 -35.97
N ASN A 271 11.30 -23.17 -34.72
CA ASN A 271 10.04 -22.58 -34.30
C ASN A 271 10.23 -21.63 -33.10
N GLY A 272 9.21 -20.79 -32.83
CA GLY A 272 9.29 -19.78 -31.80
C GLY A 272 9.50 -20.31 -30.39
N ASN A 273 8.95 -21.47 -30.00
CA ASN A 273 9.15 -22.08 -28.68
C ASN A 273 10.60 -22.57 -28.51
N VAL A 274 11.11 -23.37 -29.43
CA VAL A 274 12.49 -23.92 -29.36
C VAL A 274 13.53 -22.80 -29.33
N ALA A 275 13.35 -21.79 -30.18
CA ALA A 275 14.26 -20.66 -30.25
C ALA A 275 14.26 -19.84 -28.93
N PHE A 276 13.09 -19.66 -28.31
CA PHE A 276 12.96 -18.97 -27.05
C PHE A 276 13.57 -19.77 -25.88
N ASP A 277 13.34 -21.09 -25.86
CA ASP A 277 13.87 -21.98 -24.82
C ASP A 277 15.40 -22.06 -24.92
N ASN A 278 15.98 -22.15 -26.14
CA ASN A 278 17.42 -22.11 -26.39
C ASN A 278 18.04 -20.75 -25.94
N LEU A 279 17.33 -19.63 -26.14
CA LEU A 279 17.77 -18.32 -25.66
C LEU A 279 17.83 -18.30 -24.13
N VAL A 280 16.79 -18.77 -23.45
CA VAL A 280 16.73 -18.77 -21.98
C VAL A 280 17.81 -19.68 -21.39
N SER A 281 18.01 -20.90 -21.94
CA SER A 281 19.05 -21.83 -21.47
C SER A 281 20.43 -21.24 -21.66
N THR A 282 20.73 -20.65 -22.84
CA THR A 282 22.01 -20.00 -23.13
C THR A 282 22.33 -18.91 -22.08
N TYR A 283 21.32 -18.08 -21.72
CA TYR A 283 21.50 -17.06 -20.69
C TYR A 283 21.74 -17.64 -19.30
N THR A 284 20.97 -18.67 -18.92
CA THR A 284 21.09 -19.28 -17.58
C THR A 284 22.44 -19.97 -17.40
N ASP A 285 22.91 -20.71 -18.42
CA ASP A 285 24.22 -21.40 -18.40
C ASP A 285 25.38 -20.40 -18.26
N LEU A 286 25.32 -19.29 -19.01
CA LEU A 286 26.34 -18.26 -18.93
C LEU A 286 26.28 -17.53 -17.58
N LEU A 287 25.09 -17.24 -17.06
CA LEU A 287 24.94 -16.60 -15.75
C LEU A 287 25.44 -17.49 -14.61
N ASP A 288 25.29 -18.81 -14.70
CA ASP A 288 25.79 -19.74 -13.68
C ASP A 288 27.32 -19.76 -13.64
N ARG A 289 27.98 -19.51 -14.76
CA ARG A 289 29.44 -19.40 -14.86
C ARG A 289 29.96 -18.03 -14.44
N PHE A 290 29.40 -16.93 -14.97
CA PHE A 290 29.89 -15.57 -14.72
C PHE A 290 29.38 -14.94 -13.42
N ALA A 291 28.20 -15.33 -12.95
CA ALA A 291 27.56 -14.83 -11.75
C ALA A 291 26.85 -15.95 -10.97
N PRO A 292 27.57 -16.93 -10.41
CA PRO A 292 26.98 -18.08 -9.72
C PRO A 292 26.11 -17.65 -8.55
N LEU A 293 25.10 -18.48 -8.23
CA LEU A 293 24.23 -18.28 -7.09
C LEU A 293 24.99 -18.42 -5.79
N LYS A 294 24.91 -17.42 -4.93
CA LYS A 294 25.47 -17.40 -3.56
C LYS A 294 24.35 -17.39 -2.54
N CYS A 295 24.59 -18.08 -1.42
CA CYS A 295 23.66 -18.10 -0.29
C CYS A 295 24.21 -17.23 0.84
N LYS A 296 23.39 -16.33 1.38
CA LYS A 296 23.73 -15.48 2.52
C LYS A 296 22.68 -15.61 3.61
N THR A 297 23.13 -15.83 4.83
CA THR A 297 22.26 -15.75 6.00
C THR A 297 22.02 -14.29 6.37
N ILE A 298 20.77 -13.85 6.39
CA ILE A 298 20.40 -12.52 6.87
C ILE A 298 20.45 -12.56 8.40
N ARG A 299 21.28 -11.69 8.97
CA ARG A 299 21.22 -11.36 10.39
C ARG A 299 20.36 -10.11 10.53
N GLY A 300 19.18 -10.26 11.13
CA GLY A 300 18.26 -9.14 11.37
C GLY A 300 18.78 -8.17 12.42
N ASN A 301 18.24 -6.96 12.42
CA ASN A 301 18.13 -6.10 13.60
C ASN A 301 19.29 -5.19 14.02
N GLN A 302 20.22 -4.79 13.16
CA GLN A 302 21.00 -3.60 13.52
C GLN A 302 20.36 -2.33 12.92
N SER A 303 20.29 -1.25 13.71
CA SER A 303 19.96 0.07 13.16
C SER A 303 21.06 0.48 12.17
N ARG A 304 20.70 1.08 11.05
CA ARG A 304 21.61 1.38 9.95
C ARG A 304 22.81 2.21 10.40
N PHE A 305 22.58 3.18 11.27
CA PHE A 305 23.63 4.05 11.83
C PHE A 305 24.43 3.41 12.99
N MET A 306 24.08 2.20 13.45
CA MET A 306 24.78 1.55 14.55
C MET A 306 26.20 1.12 14.14
N ASN A 307 27.19 1.69 14.79
CA ASN A 307 28.61 1.35 14.59
C ASN A 307 29.23 0.74 15.84
N LYS A 308 30.44 0.18 15.69
CA LYS A 308 31.13 -0.52 16.77
C LYS A 308 31.43 0.38 17.99
N SER A 309 31.71 1.68 17.80
CA SER A 309 31.98 2.62 18.87
C SER A 309 30.74 2.93 19.70
N LEU A 310 29.61 3.19 19.05
CA LEU A 310 28.34 3.43 19.72
C LEU A 310 27.85 2.16 20.45
N SER A 311 27.92 0.99 19.83
CA SER A 311 27.59 -0.29 20.46
C SER A 311 28.39 -0.54 21.74
N LYS A 312 29.73 -0.36 21.70
CA LYS A 312 30.60 -0.47 22.90
C LYS A 312 30.20 0.54 23.97
N ALA A 313 29.91 1.78 23.57
CA ALA A 313 29.53 2.83 24.51
C ALA A 313 28.21 2.52 25.25
N ILE A 314 27.21 1.97 24.53
CA ILE A 314 25.92 1.53 25.08
C ILE A 314 26.12 0.42 26.11
N MET A 315 26.93 -0.61 25.78
CA MET A 315 27.20 -1.71 26.70
C MET A 315 27.94 -1.24 27.95
N LYS A 316 28.91 -0.32 27.81
CA LYS A 316 29.65 0.28 28.93
C LYS A 316 28.71 1.10 29.83
N ARG A 317 27.76 1.84 29.25
CA ARG A 317 26.73 2.58 30.01
C ARG A 317 25.91 1.65 30.88
N SER A 318 25.44 0.52 30.34
CA SER A 318 24.66 -0.48 31.08
C SER A 318 25.46 -1.07 32.25
N ALA A 319 26.76 -1.38 32.05
CA ALA A 319 27.62 -1.88 33.09
C ALA A 319 27.84 -0.85 34.21
N LEU A 320 28.07 0.42 33.85
CA LEU A 320 28.28 1.49 34.83
C LEU A 320 26.99 1.80 35.62
N LYS A 321 25.82 1.69 35.00
CA LYS A 321 24.54 1.82 35.71
C LYS A 321 24.36 0.69 36.73
N SER A 322 24.65 -0.55 36.33
CA SER A 322 24.60 -1.71 37.22
C SER A 322 25.57 -1.55 38.41
N LYS A 323 26.79 -1.01 38.19
CA LYS A 323 27.73 -0.69 39.24
C LYS A 323 27.20 0.38 40.18
N TYR A 324 26.60 1.46 39.67
CA TYR A 324 25.98 2.52 40.48
C TYR A 324 24.82 2.01 41.34
N LEU A 325 23.95 1.15 40.79
CA LEU A 325 22.82 0.59 41.56
C LEU A 325 23.27 -0.36 42.67
N LYS A 326 24.41 -1.06 42.46
CA LYS A 326 25.01 -1.92 43.52
C LYS A 326 25.72 -1.11 44.62
N LYS A 327 26.38 0.00 44.26
CA LYS A 327 27.10 0.90 45.17
C LYS A 327 26.76 2.35 44.79
N LYS A 328 25.80 2.98 45.50
CA LYS A 328 25.27 4.32 45.25
C LYS A 328 26.26 5.42 45.64
N THR A 329 27.53 5.38 45.15
CA THR A 329 28.52 6.41 45.40
C THR A 329 28.40 7.57 44.39
N SER A 330 28.83 8.78 44.83
CA SER A 330 28.90 9.96 43.96
C SER A 330 29.75 9.75 42.74
N GLU A 331 30.88 9.04 42.88
CA GLU A 331 31.77 8.67 41.79
C GLU A 331 31.08 7.80 40.75
N ASN A 332 30.43 6.69 41.15
CA ASN A 332 29.71 5.79 40.26
C ASN A 332 28.58 6.51 39.52
N ARG A 333 27.88 7.42 40.19
CA ARG A 333 26.86 8.28 39.59
C ARG A 333 27.43 9.19 38.52
N THR A 334 28.55 9.81 38.78
CA THR A 334 29.26 10.70 37.85
C THR A 334 29.77 9.92 36.61
N ASN A 335 30.36 8.77 36.84
CA ASN A 335 30.83 7.91 35.74
C ASN A 335 29.71 7.43 34.85
N PHE A 336 28.57 7.03 35.40
CA PHE A 336 27.35 6.69 34.63
C PHE A 336 26.84 7.89 33.82
N LYS A 337 26.72 9.11 34.45
CA LYS A 337 26.26 10.32 33.74
C LYS A 337 27.18 10.71 32.59
N LYS A 338 28.49 10.68 32.77
CA LYS A 338 29.49 10.95 31.72
C LYS A 338 29.31 9.97 30.54
N GLN A 339 29.16 8.67 30.81
CA GLN A 339 29.01 7.67 29.77
C GLN A 339 27.65 7.80 29.05
N ARG A 340 26.55 8.12 29.75
CA ARG A 340 25.25 8.40 29.15
C ARG A 340 25.32 9.56 28.15
N ASN A 341 25.97 10.65 28.54
CA ASN A 341 26.14 11.82 27.67
C ASN A 341 27.01 11.49 26.44
N LEU A 342 28.04 10.67 26.61
CA LEU A 342 28.86 10.18 25.50
C LEU A 342 28.02 9.34 24.51
N CYS A 343 27.16 8.44 24.99
CA CYS A 343 26.28 7.66 24.12
C CYS A 343 25.36 8.57 23.29
N THR A 344 24.81 9.63 23.88
CA THR A 344 23.96 10.60 23.17
C THR A 344 24.76 11.30 22.05
N LYS A 345 25.96 11.81 22.37
CA LYS A 345 26.84 12.46 21.38
C LYS A 345 27.22 11.53 20.21
N LEU A 346 27.63 10.30 20.52
CA LEU A 346 27.99 9.31 19.50
C LEU A 346 26.79 8.93 18.62
N ARG A 347 25.59 8.82 19.20
CA ARG A 347 24.36 8.55 18.44
C ARG A 347 24.01 9.69 17.49
N ASP A 348 24.01 10.94 17.99
CA ASP A 348 23.71 12.11 17.16
C ASP A 348 24.67 12.22 15.98
N GLN A 349 25.96 11.96 16.22
CA GLN A 349 26.97 11.96 15.15
C GLN A 349 26.75 10.81 14.15
N ALA A 350 26.43 9.62 14.63
CA ALA A 350 26.19 8.46 13.77
C ALA A 350 24.96 8.65 12.87
N ILE A 351 23.87 9.20 13.44
CA ILE A 351 22.66 9.54 12.65
C ILE A 351 22.96 10.60 11.60
N LYS A 352 23.69 11.66 11.98
CA LYS A 352 24.07 12.73 11.04
C LYS A 352 24.90 12.17 9.89
N ASN A 353 25.91 11.37 10.16
CA ASN A 353 26.76 10.77 9.14
C ASN A 353 25.96 9.86 8.18
N ASP A 354 24.98 9.07 8.69
CA ASP A 354 24.14 8.20 7.85
C ASP A 354 23.23 9.02 6.91
N PHE A 355 22.72 10.17 7.38
CA PHE A 355 21.95 11.09 6.52
C PHE A 355 22.84 11.79 5.48
N ASP A 356 24.02 12.25 5.88
CA ASP A 356 24.94 12.95 4.98
C ASP A 356 25.45 12.01 3.88
N GLU A 357 25.78 10.74 4.21
CA GLU A 357 26.15 9.70 3.24
C GLU A 357 25.01 9.39 2.27
N ALA A 358 23.81 9.15 2.80
CA ALA A 358 22.65 8.84 1.95
C ALA A 358 22.23 10.03 1.06
N PHE A 359 22.54 11.27 1.47
CA PHE A 359 22.26 12.47 0.70
C PHE A 359 23.31 12.73 -0.40
N SER A 360 24.58 12.42 -0.15
CA SER A 360 25.66 12.56 -1.16
C SER A 360 25.41 11.69 -2.39
N ASP A 361 24.79 10.52 -2.21
CA ASP A 361 24.48 9.58 -3.28
C ASP A 361 23.19 9.91 -4.07
N LEU A 362 22.50 11.00 -3.75
CA LEU A 362 21.14 11.29 -4.23
C LEU A 362 21.04 11.40 -5.74
N ASN A 363 22.06 11.92 -6.40
CA ASN A 363 22.10 12.09 -7.86
C ASN A 363 22.24 10.75 -8.59
N SER A 364 22.94 9.78 -7.98
CA SER A 364 23.13 8.43 -8.51
C SER A 364 22.10 7.43 -7.99
N ASN A 365 21.67 7.57 -6.73
CA ASN A 365 20.75 6.67 -6.06
C ASN A 365 19.97 7.32 -4.90
N SER A 366 18.74 7.71 -5.15
CA SER A 366 17.88 8.33 -4.12
C SER A 366 17.31 7.33 -3.10
N LYS A 367 17.42 6.02 -3.35
CA LYS A 367 16.82 4.98 -2.50
C LYS A 367 17.32 5.02 -1.04
N PRO A 368 18.62 5.14 -0.73
CA PRO A 368 19.12 5.18 0.64
C PRO A 368 18.47 6.29 1.48
N PHE A 369 18.32 7.49 0.92
CA PHE A 369 17.66 8.62 1.59
C PHE A 369 16.20 8.31 1.97
N TYR A 370 15.43 7.73 1.03
CA TYR A 370 14.04 7.35 1.31
C TYR A 370 13.94 6.19 2.28
N ASP A 371 14.85 5.23 2.23
CA ASP A 371 14.87 4.06 3.13
C ASP A 371 15.14 4.49 4.59
N ILE A 372 15.92 5.56 4.84
CA ILE A 372 16.10 6.12 6.18
C ILE A 372 14.81 6.74 6.71
N LEU A 373 14.16 7.59 5.91
CA LEU A 373 12.99 8.37 6.36
C LEU A 373 11.69 7.56 6.38
N LYS A 374 11.54 6.57 5.48
CA LYS A 374 10.29 5.83 5.29
C LYS A 374 9.73 5.19 6.56
N PRO A 375 10.51 4.51 7.42
CA PRO A 375 9.98 3.91 8.65
C PRO A 375 9.36 4.93 9.61
N TYR A 376 9.85 6.16 9.57
CA TYR A 376 9.38 7.24 10.45
C TYR A 376 8.19 8.02 9.90
N LEU A 377 7.97 7.99 8.58
CA LEU A 377 6.94 8.78 7.89
C LEU A 377 5.74 7.97 7.44
N THR A 378 5.88 6.65 7.29
CA THR A 378 4.81 5.79 6.77
C THR A 378 4.85 4.41 7.43
N ASN A 379 3.67 3.79 7.58
CA ASN A 379 3.59 2.37 7.94
C ASN A 379 3.94 1.44 6.76
N LYS A 380 4.14 1.99 5.55
CA LYS A 380 4.47 1.21 4.35
C LYS A 380 5.96 0.90 4.33
N GLY A 381 6.34 -0.36 4.40
CA GLY A 381 7.71 -0.83 4.13
C GLY A 381 8.49 -1.49 5.28
N ALA A 382 8.00 -1.46 6.52
CA ALA A 382 8.54 -2.28 7.60
C ALA A 382 7.95 -3.70 7.61
N LEU A 383 6.81 -3.88 6.97
CA LEU A 383 6.10 -5.15 6.89
C LEU A 383 6.63 -5.92 5.68
N CYS A 384 7.67 -6.74 5.87
CA CYS A 384 7.99 -7.77 4.91
C CYS A 384 6.80 -8.72 4.78
N ASN A 385 6.28 -8.91 3.55
CA ASN A 385 5.28 -9.93 3.24
C ASN A 385 5.84 -11.37 3.37
N THR A 386 6.99 -11.53 4.01
CA THR A 386 7.76 -12.76 4.02
C THR A 386 7.43 -13.71 5.17
N ASP A 387 6.68 -13.24 6.16
CA ASP A 387 6.34 -14.07 7.33
C ASP A 387 4.81 -14.19 7.39
N ILE A 388 4.30 -15.13 6.64
CA ILE A 388 2.87 -15.42 6.54
C ILE A 388 2.59 -16.62 7.43
N SER A 389 1.57 -16.52 8.27
CA SER A 389 0.94 -17.67 8.95
C SER A 389 -0.53 -17.67 8.54
N LEU A 390 -1.05 -18.82 8.16
CA LEU A 390 -2.45 -18.97 7.77
C LEU A 390 -3.22 -19.76 8.81
N SER A 391 -4.48 -19.40 9.02
CA SER A 391 -5.43 -20.16 9.82
C SER A 391 -6.32 -21.00 8.89
N GLU A 392 -6.18 -22.32 8.94
CA GLU A 392 -7.02 -23.27 8.21
C GLU A 392 -7.60 -24.29 9.20
N ASN A 393 -8.91 -24.48 9.20
CA ASN A 393 -9.60 -25.44 10.08
C ASN A 393 -9.20 -25.31 11.57
N ASN A 394 -9.14 -24.08 12.07
CA ASN A 394 -8.70 -23.74 13.43
C ASN A 394 -7.23 -24.10 13.77
N ASN A 395 -6.45 -24.59 12.79
CA ASN A 395 -5.02 -24.80 12.92
C ASN A 395 -4.26 -23.66 12.27
N ILE A 396 -3.18 -23.22 12.92
CA ILE A 396 -2.30 -22.20 12.33
C ILE A 396 -1.08 -22.88 11.72
N LEU A 397 -0.90 -22.63 10.44
CA LEU A 397 0.17 -23.15 9.62
C LEU A 397 1.31 -22.13 9.55
N SER A 398 2.53 -22.59 9.69
CA SER A 398 3.77 -21.78 9.63
C SER A 398 4.81 -22.36 8.68
N ASN A 399 4.53 -23.49 8.03
CA ASN A 399 5.43 -24.09 7.04
C ASN A 399 5.28 -23.37 5.70
N ASP A 400 6.36 -22.76 5.22
CA ASP A 400 6.37 -21.97 3.97
C ASP A 400 5.89 -22.73 2.74
N ILE A 401 6.21 -24.03 2.61
CA ILE A 401 5.82 -24.88 1.47
C ILE A 401 4.31 -25.15 1.53
N GLU A 402 3.81 -25.52 2.71
CA GLU A 402 2.39 -25.82 2.93
C GLU A 402 1.53 -24.57 2.68
N ILE A 403 1.95 -23.41 3.22
CA ILE A 403 1.30 -22.13 3.01
C ILE A 403 1.33 -21.73 1.51
N ALA A 404 2.45 -21.96 0.82
CA ALA A 404 2.57 -21.68 -0.60
C ALA A 404 1.61 -22.54 -1.44
N ASN A 405 1.44 -23.82 -1.10
CA ASN A 405 0.49 -24.71 -1.78
C ASN A 405 -0.96 -24.28 -1.54
N ILE A 406 -1.33 -23.91 -0.31
CA ILE A 406 -2.67 -23.42 0.04
C ILE A 406 -3.00 -22.13 -0.73
N PHE A 407 -2.05 -21.19 -0.82
CA PHE A 407 -2.26 -20.00 -1.62
C PHE A 407 -2.39 -20.32 -3.12
N ASN A 408 -1.58 -21.25 -3.63
CA ASN A 408 -1.63 -21.61 -5.04
C ASN A 408 -2.97 -22.21 -5.42
N GLU A 409 -3.45 -23.16 -4.63
CA GLU A 409 -4.77 -23.76 -4.77
C GLU A 409 -5.89 -22.72 -4.68
N TYR A 410 -5.81 -21.81 -3.67
CA TYR A 410 -6.77 -20.73 -3.52
C TYR A 410 -6.78 -19.80 -4.74
N TYR A 411 -5.62 -19.44 -5.30
CA TYR A 411 -5.55 -18.52 -6.43
C TYR A 411 -5.95 -19.14 -7.77
N THR A 412 -5.72 -20.42 -7.99
CA THR A 412 -6.15 -21.10 -9.21
C THR A 412 -7.65 -21.38 -9.23
N ASN A 413 -8.25 -21.60 -8.05
CA ASN A 413 -9.68 -21.87 -7.88
C ASN A 413 -10.47 -20.65 -7.36
N ILE A 414 -9.95 -19.44 -7.56
CA ILE A 414 -10.47 -18.22 -6.92
C ILE A 414 -11.92 -17.91 -7.33
N VAL A 415 -12.27 -18.21 -8.58
CA VAL A 415 -13.62 -18.00 -9.12
C VAL A 415 -14.59 -18.98 -8.48
N GLU A 416 -14.23 -20.27 -8.41
CA GLU A 416 -15.03 -21.30 -7.78
C GLU A 416 -15.29 -21.00 -6.29
N HIS A 417 -14.27 -20.55 -5.56
CA HIS A 417 -14.41 -20.15 -4.16
C HIS A 417 -15.27 -18.90 -3.92
N THR A 418 -15.55 -18.12 -4.96
CA THR A 418 -16.27 -16.86 -4.83
C THR A 418 -17.68 -16.92 -5.39
N SER A 419 -17.92 -17.65 -6.48
CA SER A 419 -19.23 -17.76 -7.16
C SER A 419 -19.88 -19.15 -7.03
N GLY A 420 -19.14 -20.15 -6.54
CA GLY A 420 -19.61 -21.54 -6.53
C GLY A 420 -19.64 -22.20 -7.91
N ASN A 421 -19.48 -21.46 -9.01
CA ASN A 421 -19.48 -21.95 -10.37
C ASN A 421 -18.13 -21.69 -11.05
N ARG A 422 -17.53 -22.71 -11.64
CA ARG A 422 -16.40 -22.53 -12.55
C ARG A 422 -16.88 -21.89 -13.85
N PRO A 423 -16.12 -20.89 -14.43
CA PRO A 423 -16.31 -20.56 -15.83
C PRO A 423 -16.09 -21.83 -16.65
N LYS A 424 -17.14 -22.39 -17.22
CA LYS A 424 -17.03 -23.52 -18.14
C LYS A 424 -16.45 -23.00 -19.46
N ASN A 425 -15.16 -23.22 -19.67
CA ASN A 425 -14.58 -23.06 -20.98
C ASN A 425 -14.98 -24.29 -21.81
N LYS A 426 -15.98 -24.17 -22.65
CA LYS A 426 -16.44 -25.27 -23.51
C LYS A 426 -15.37 -25.70 -24.53
N ALA A 427 -14.39 -24.87 -24.82
CA ALA A 427 -13.22 -25.26 -25.61
C ALA A 427 -12.33 -26.33 -24.94
N ASP A 428 -12.41 -26.46 -23.59
CA ASP A 428 -11.68 -27.51 -22.86
C ASP A 428 -12.34 -28.90 -23.02
N ASP A 429 -13.60 -28.97 -23.49
CA ASP A 429 -14.31 -30.21 -23.80
C ASP A 429 -13.90 -30.81 -25.17
N LEU A 430 -13.12 -30.08 -25.97
CA LEU A 430 -12.63 -30.57 -27.29
C LEU A 430 -11.44 -31.51 -27.13
N PRO A 431 -11.27 -32.50 -28.05
CA PRO A 431 -10.13 -33.41 -28.02
C PRO A 431 -8.79 -32.65 -27.98
N THR A 432 -7.86 -33.17 -27.23
CA THR A 432 -6.50 -32.64 -27.14
C THR A 432 -5.85 -32.66 -28.53
N GLY A 433 -5.43 -31.48 -29.00
CA GLY A 433 -4.83 -31.37 -30.36
C GLY A 433 -5.75 -30.83 -31.44
N SER A 434 -7.01 -30.46 -31.12
CA SER A 434 -7.92 -29.79 -32.05
C SER A 434 -7.28 -28.56 -32.69
N SER A 435 -7.50 -28.36 -34.00
CA SER A 435 -7.01 -27.16 -34.69
C SER A 435 -7.65 -25.90 -34.13
N PHE A 436 -6.94 -24.76 -34.16
CA PHE A 436 -7.49 -23.48 -33.67
C PHE A 436 -8.78 -23.09 -34.43
N ASP A 437 -8.98 -23.55 -35.64
CA ASP A 437 -10.17 -23.32 -36.44
C ASP A 437 -11.40 -23.93 -35.79
N ILE A 438 -11.31 -25.20 -35.40
CA ILE A 438 -12.38 -25.90 -34.70
C ILE A 438 -12.66 -25.24 -33.36
N ILE A 439 -11.61 -24.82 -32.64
CA ILE A 439 -11.75 -24.11 -31.35
C ILE A 439 -12.49 -22.79 -31.57
N LEU A 440 -12.10 -21.98 -32.55
CA LEU A 440 -12.70 -20.68 -32.82
C LEU A 440 -14.17 -20.82 -33.26
N ASP A 441 -14.48 -21.81 -34.13
CA ASP A 441 -15.85 -22.09 -34.56
C ASP A 441 -16.74 -22.51 -33.39
N ASN A 442 -16.23 -23.36 -32.49
CA ASN A 442 -16.94 -23.74 -31.27
C ASN A 442 -17.20 -22.53 -30.37
N ILE A 443 -16.17 -21.70 -30.11
CA ILE A 443 -16.32 -20.48 -29.34
C ILE A 443 -17.37 -19.56 -29.99
N THR A 444 -17.30 -19.32 -31.28
CA THR A 444 -18.19 -18.43 -32.00
C THR A 444 -19.64 -18.91 -31.88
N LYS A 445 -19.90 -20.20 -32.13
CA LYS A 445 -21.24 -20.80 -32.00
C LYS A 445 -21.77 -20.74 -30.56
N THR A 446 -20.87 -21.00 -29.56
CA THR A 446 -21.26 -20.98 -28.17
C THR A 446 -21.75 -19.61 -27.70
N TYR A 447 -21.16 -18.54 -28.21
CA TYR A 447 -21.46 -17.16 -27.77
C TYR A 447 -22.23 -16.33 -28.82
N GLU A 448 -22.76 -16.96 -29.92
CA GLU A 448 -23.47 -16.23 -30.95
C GLU A 448 -24.64 -15.41 -30.40
N ASP A 449 -25.42 -16.01 -29.50
CA ASP A 449 -26.58 -15.37 -28.87
C ASP A 449 -26.25 -14.56 -27.60
N HIS A 450 -24.98 -14.48 -27.22
CA HIS A 450 -24.57 -13.80 -26.00
C HIS A 450 -24.89 -12.28 -26.07
N PRO A 451 -25.51 -11.66 -25.01
CA PRO A 451 -25.92 -10.26 -25.03
C PRO A 451 -24.77 -9.30 -25.40
N SER A 452 -23.57 -9.54 -24.88
CA SER A 452 -22.37 -8.73 -25.20
C SER A 452 -22.00 -8.80 -26.68
N ILE A 453 -22.09 -9.97 -27.32
CA ILE A 453 -21.76 -10.15 -28.73
C ILE A 453 -22.79 -9.42 -29.60
N LYS A 454 -24.09 -9.57 -29.29
CA LYS A 454 -25.16 -8.82 -29.95
C LYS A 454 -24.97 -7.31 -29.80
N ALA A 455 -24.64 -6.82 -28.61
CA ALA A 455 -24.40 -5.40 -28.36
C ALA A 455 -23.19 -4.85 -29.16
N ILE A 456 -22.11 -5.64 -29.33
CA ILE A 456 -20.96 -5.28 -30.14
C ILE A 456 -21.34 -5.18 -31.63
N HIS A 457 -22.09 -6.16 -32.16
CA HIS A 457 -22.53 -6.19 -33.56
C HIS A 457 -23.55 -5.07 -33.87
N ASN A 458 -24.46 -4.76 -32.96
CA ASN A 458 -25.46 -3.71 -33.14
C ASN A 458 -24.90 -2.29 -33.13
N ARG A 459 -23.69 -2.10 -32.63
CA ARG A 459 -23.00 -0.81 -32.69
C ARG A 459 -22.55 -0.56 -34.11
N LYS A 460 -23.27 0.27 -34.86
CA LYS A 460 -22.84 0.75 -36.18
C LYS A 460 -21.50 1.45 -36.06
N SER A 461 -20.42 0.75 -36.36
CA SER A 461 -19.12 1.35 -36.55
C SER A 461 -19.09 1.97 -37.92
N ASP A 462 -19.06 3.29 -38.02
CA ASP A 462 -18.92 4.05 -39.26
C ASP A 462 -17.57 3.80 -39.99
N SER A 463 -16.72 3.00 -39.41
CA SER A 463 -15.39 2.73 -39.93
C SER A 463 -15.30 1.32 -40.52
N GLN A 464 -15.09 1.22 -41.80
CA GLN A 464 -14.62 0.01 -42.51
C GLN A 464 -13.16 -0.28 -42.05
N HIS A 465 -12.98 -0.74 -40.78
CA HIS A 465 -11.66 -1.15 -40.34
C HIS A 465 -11.28 -2.50 -40.92
N THR A 466 -10.11 -2.59 -41.57
CA THR A 466 -9.48 -3.85 -41.91
C THR A 466 -9.25 -4.69 -40.65
N PRO A 467 -9.46 -6.03 -40.70
CA PRO A 467 -9.21 -6.90 -39.57
C PRO A 467 -7.80 -6.72 -39.00
N PHE A 468 -7.68 -6.69 -37.68
CA PHE A 468 -6.41 -6.49 -37.02
C PHE A 468 -5.51 -7.70 -37.07
N LYS A 469 -4.28 -7.53 -37.57
CA LYS A 469 -3.19 -8.51 -37.54
C LYS A 469 -1.97 -7.94 -36.82
N PHE A 470 -1.26 -8.79 -36.05
CA PHE A 470 0.04 -8.41 -35.53
C PHE A 470 1.07 -8.36 -36.67
N LYS A 471 1.88 -7.29 -36.65
CA LYS A 471 2.92 -7.06 -37.64
C LYS A 471 4.30 -7.38 -37.06
N PRO A 472 5.24 -7.86 -37.85
CA PRO A 472 6.64 -8.03 -37.46
C PRO A 472 7.24 -6.75 -36.92
N VAL A 473 8.18 -6.87 -35.97
CA VAL A 473 8.84 -5.74 -35.31
C VAL A 473 10.25 -5.53 -35.83
N LYS A 474 10.73 -4.29 -35.76
CA LYS A 474 12.08 -3.92 -36.15
C LYS A 474 13.05 -4.06 -34.97
N ILE A 475 14.32 -4.42 -35.25
CA ILE A 475 15.40 -4.58 -34.27
C ILE A 475 15.51 -3.34 -33.36
N LYS A 476 15.39 -2.14 -33.92
CA LYS A 476 15.44 -0.86 -33.19
C LYS A 476 14.40 -0.79 -32.05
N ASN A 477 13.20 -1.33 -32.28
CA ASN A 477 12.14 -1.32 -31.27
C ASN A 477 12.49 -2.23 -30.07
N VAL A 478 12.98 -3.44 -30.36
CA VAL A 478 13.42 -4.39 -29.33
C VAL A 478 14.64 -3.86 -28.57
N PHE A 479 15.61 -3.29 -29.27
CA PHE A 479 16.77 -2.65 -28.64
C PHE A 479 16.37 -1.54 -27.67
N ASN A 480 15.48 -0.64 -28.08
CA ASN A 480 15.01 0.43 -27.21
C ASN A 480 14.28 -0.10 -25.97
N LEU A 481 13.49 -1.17 -26.09
CA LEU A 481 12.83 -1.81 -24.94
C LEU A 481 13.85 -2.42 -23.98
N LEU A 482 14.85 -3.15 -24.49
CA LEU A 482 15.93 -3.72 -23.70
C LEU A 482 16.72 -2.63 -22.95
N LYS A 483 17.09 -1.55 -23.64
CA LYS A 483 17.82 -0.42 -23.06
C LYS A 483 17.01 0.32 -21.99
N SER A 484 15.68 0.37 -22.12
CA SER A 484 14.77 1.02 -21.19
C SER A 484 14.44 0.20 -19.94
N LEU A 485 14.88 -1.05 -19.84
CA LEU A 485 14.64 -1.88 -18.66
C LEU A 485 15.16 -1.23 -17.38
N ASP A 486 14.33 -1.27 -16.34
CA ASP A 486 14.76 -0.88 -15.00
C ASP A 486 15.57 -2.02 -14.37
N ALA A 487 16.87 -1.79 -14.23
CA ALA A 487 17.84 -2.75 -13.70
C ALA A 487 17.51 -3.23 -12.26
N LYS A 488 16.68 -2.47 -11.53
CA LYS A 488 16.33 -2.75 -10.12
C LYS A 488 15.03 -3.56 -9.95
N LYS A 489 14.35 -3.92 -11.04
CA LYS A 489 13.12 -4.73 -10.97
C LYS A 489 13.41 -6.16 -10.56
N ALA A 490 12.37 -6.81 -9.99
CA ALA A 490 12.45 -8.20 -9.56
C ALA A 490 12.80 -9.13 -10.71
N VAL A 491 13.64 -10.11 -10.42
CA VAL A 491 14.04 -11.19 -11.33
C VAL A 491 12.85 -12.15 -11.50
N GLY A 492 12.56 -12.52 -12.74
CA GLY A 492 11.52 -13.49 -13.04
C GLY A 492 11.93 -14.93 -12.68
N ILE A 493 11.04 -15.87 -13.03
CA ILE A 493 11.26 -17.29 -12.74
C ILE A 493 12.42 -17.89 -13.56
N ASP A 494 12.76 -17.28 -14.69
CA ASP A 494 13.91 -17.57 -15.53
C ASP A 494 15.26 -17.28 -14.87
N GLY A 495 15.27 -16.60 -13.73
CA GLY A 495 16.50 -16.24 -13.02
C GLY A 495 17.40 -15.20 -13.71
N ILE A 496 16.93 -14.59 -14.82
CA ILE A 496 17.70 -13.61 -15.61
C ILE A 496 17.47 -12.18 -15.05
N PRO A 497 18.49 -11.53 -14.46
CA PRO A 497 18.33 -10.16 -13.97
C PRO A 497 18.09 -9.15 -15.10
N PRO A 498 17.13 -8.20 -14.96
CA PRO A 498 16.92 -7.14 -15.96
C PRO A 498 18.18 -6.35 -16.31
N LEU A 499 19.09 -6.17 -15.35
CA LEU A 499 20.38 -5.52 -15.55
C LEU A 499 21.21 -6.20 -16.64
N ILE A 500 21.28 -7.54 -16.62
CA ILE A 500 22.06 -8.32 -17.58
C ILE A 500 21.47 -8.19 -19.00
N LEU A 501 20.15 -8.28 -19.13
CA LEU A 501 19.46 -8.03 -20.40
C LEU A 501 19.72 -6.60 -20.94
N LYS A 502 19.84 -5.62 -20.04
CA LYS A 502 20.16 -4.24 -20.41
C LYS A 502 21.61 -4.08 -20.86
N ILE A 503 22.57 -4.74 -20.20
CA ILE A 503 23.99 -4.72 -20.57
C ILE A 503 24.17 -5.37 -21.95
N SER A 504 23.56 -6.52 -22.18
CA SER A 504 23.67 -7.27 -23.44
C SER A 504 22.72 -6.78 -24.54
N ALA A 505 22.00 -5.65 -24.36
CA ALA A 505 20.95 -5.18 -25.27
C ALA A 505 21.38 -5.09 -26.74
N LYS A 506 22.64 -4.67 -27.02
CA LYS A 506 23.19 -4.53 -28.38
C LYS A 506 23.29 -5.87 -29.09
N ILE A 507 23.69 -6.91 -28.37
CA ILE A 507 23.94 -8.26 -28.91
C ILE A 507 22.62 -9.04 -28.97
N LEU A 508 21.76 -8.87 -27.96
CA LEU A 508 20.49 -9.59 -27.82
C LEU A 508 19.39 -9.09 -28.76
N ALA A 509 19.42 -7.81 -29.16
CA ALA A 509 18.30 -7.18 -29.89
C ALA A 509 17.93 -7.92 -31.19
N GLU A 510 18.90 -8.34 -31.99
CA GLU A 510 18.66 -9.02 -33.27
C GLU A 510 18.13 -10.45 -33.08
N PRO A 511 18.78 -11.36 -32.32
CA PRO A 511 18.27 -12.69 -32.04
C PRO A 511 16.87 -12.68 -31.43
N LEU A 512 16.64 -11.81 -30.42
CA LEU A 512 15.33 -11.70 -29.78
C LEU A 512 14.26 -11.19 -30.74
N THR A 513 14.60 -10.24 -31.62
CA THR A 513 13.67 -9.76 -32.67
C THR A 513 13.28 -10.90 -33.62
N ARG A 514 14.24 -11.70 -34.04
CA ARG A 514 13.99 -12.86 -34.92
C ARG A 514 13.06 -13.85 -34.23
N ILE A 515 13.31 -14.21 -32.97
CA ILE A 515 12.45 -15.12 -32.19
C ILE A 515 11.03 -14.56 -32.08
N ILE A 516 10.87 -13.28 -31.71
CA ILE A 516 9.56 -12.64 -31.56
C ILE A 516 8.80 -12.65 -32.92
N ASN A 517 9.47 -12.35 -34.01
CA ASN A 517 8.83 -12.36 -35.33
C ASN A 517 8.40 -13.76 -35.76
N ILE A 518 9.19 -14.79 -35.46
CA ILE A 518 8.77 -16.19 -35.67
C ILE A 518 7.54 -16.51 -34.83
N CYS A 519 7.54 -16.13 -33.53
CA CYS A 519 6.37 -16.34 -32.67
C CYS A 519 5.11 -15.62 -33.17
N ILE A 520 5.24 -14.43 -33.76
CA ILE A 520 4.13 -13.70 -34.41
C ILE A 520 3.65 -14.41 -35.66
N SER A 521 4.58 -14.91 -36.52
CA SER A 521 4.26 -15.66 -37.72
C SER A 521 3.55 -16.99 -37.42
N ASP A 522 4.06 -17.74 -36.46
CA ASP A 522 3.50 -19.02 -36.03
C ASP A 522 2.21 -18.86 -35.18
N ASN A 523 1.90 -17.64 -34.77
CA ASN A 523 0.80 -17.31 -33.86
C ASN A 523 0.91 -18.05 -32.52
N VAL A 524 2.11 -18.16 -31.95
CA VAL A 524 2.41 -18.89 -30.71
C VAL A 524 3.12 -17.99 -29.72
N PHE A 525 2.66 -17.98 -28.47
CA PHE A 525 3.35 -17.34 -27.34
C PHE A 525 4.21 -18.39 -26.64
N PRO A 526 5.54 -18.17 -26.43
CA PRO A 526 6.45 -19.20 -25.92
C PRO A 526 6.04 -19.76 -24.57
N THR A 527 6.16 -21.09 -24.40
CA THR A 527 5.70 -21.80 -23.18
C THR A 527 6.44 -21.35 -21.92
N LEU A 528 7.77 -21.20 -21.96
CA LEU A 528 8.55 -20.68 -20.82
C LEU A 528 8.17 -19.25 -20.48
N ALA A 529 7.73 -18.43 -21.44
CA ALA A 529 7.27 -17.08 -21.20
C ALA A 529 5.90 -17.01 -20.50
N LYS A 530 5.16 -18.14 -20.42
CA LYS A 530 3.88 -18.25 -19.71
C LYS A 530 4.01 -18.58 -18.22
N LEU A 531 5.21 -18.94 -17.76
CA LEU A 531 5.45 -19.27 -16.36
C LEU A 531 5.43 -18.02 -15.48
N ALA A 532 4.81 -18.11 -14.29
CA ALA A 532 4.72 -17.01 -13.33
C ALA A 532 5.08 -17.48 -11.92
N SER A 533 5.82 -16.64 -11.21
CA SER A 533 5.98 -16.74 -9.75
C SER A 533 5.01 -15.76 -9.08
N ILE A 534 4.15 -16.25 -8.19
CA ILE A 534 3.16 -15.44 -7.48
C ILE A 534 3.70 -15.07 -6.10
N LEU A 535 3.62 -13.78 -5.77
CA LEU A 535 3.88 -13.28 -4.43
C LEU A 535 2.56 -12.89 -3.78
N PRO A 536 2.16 -13.53 -2.65
CA PRO A 536 0.99 -13.12 -1.89
C PRO A 536 1.22 -11.73 -1.27
N PHE A 537 0.42 -10.75 -1.66
CA PHE A 537 0.54 -9.39 -1.16
C PHE A 537 -0.65 -9.05 -0.23
N PHE A 538 -0.36 -8.81 1.06
CA PHE A 538 -1.40 -8.47 2.04
C PHE A 538 -2.08 -7.13 1.71
N LYS A 539 -3.40 -7.11 1.68
CA LYS A 539 -4.23 -5.92 1.37
C LYS A 539 -4.71 -5.22 2.63
N LYS A 540 -5.53 -5.90 3.44
CA LYS A 540 -6.14 -5.39 4.68
C LYS A 540 -6.83 -6.53 5.43
N GLY A 541 -7.17 -6.30 6.71
CA GLY A 541 -7.89 -7.28 7.53
C GLY A 541 -6.97 -8.19 8.32
N ASP A 542 -7.40 -9.40 8.62
CA ASP A 542 -6.63 -10.40 9.34
C ASP A 542 -5.59 -11.06 8.43
N ARG A 543 -4.32 -11.05 8.86
CA ARG A 543 -3.20 -11.65 8.13
C ARG A 543 -3.21 -13.18 8.10
N SER A 544 -3.95 -13.81 9.00
CA SER A 544 -4.10 -15.27 9.00
C SER A 544 -5.09 -15.78 7.96
N ASN A 545 -5.86 -14.89 7.32
CA ASN A 545 -6.86 -15.23 6.31
C ASN A 545 -6.31 -15.05 4.89
N LYS A 546 -6.20 -16.15 4.12
CA LYS A 546 -5.74 -16.16 2.72
C LYS A 546 -6.53 -15.22 1.80
N LYS A 547 -7.82 -14.95 2.09
CA LYS A 547 -8.68 -14.05 1.30
C LYS A 547 -8.21 -12.59 1.32
N ASN A 548 -7.41 -12.21 2.31
CA ASN A 548 -6.89 -10.85 2.49
C ASN A 548 -5.59 -10.58 1.71
N TYR A 549 -5.15 -11.53 0.88
CA TYR A 549 -3.95 -11.41 0.05
C TYR A 549 -4.30 -11.35 -1.44
N ARG A 550 -3.56 -10.50 -2.18
CA ARG A 550 -3.64 -10.40 -3.65
C ARG A 550 -2.51 -11.21 -4.30
N PRO A 551 -2.76 -11.96 -5.39
CA PRO A 551 -1.70 -12.62 -6.17
C PRO A 551 -0.98 -11.60 -7.06
N VAL A 552 0.27 -11.28 -6.77
CA VAL A 552 1.08 -10.43 -7.65
C VAL A 552 2.01 -11.32 -8.48
N SER A 553 1.80 -11.35 -9.79
CA SER A 553 2.57 -12.18 -10.73
C SER A 553 3.91 -11.53 -11.07
N VAL A 554 5.01 -12.22 -10.81
CA VAL A 554 6.35 -11.87 -11.26
C VAL A 554 6.69 -12.69 -12.51
N LEU A 555 6.56 -12.05 -13.68
CA LEU A 555 6.87 -12.63 -14.97
C LEU A 555 8.32 -12.33 -15.36
N SER A 556 8.89 -13.14 -16.27
CA SER A 556 10.22 -12.90 -16.83
C SER A 556 10.29 -11.57 -17.57
N SER A 557 11.47 -10.97 -17.62
CA SER A 557 11.68 -9.71 -18.35
C SER A 557 11.55 -9.90 -19.86
N LEU A 558 11.93 -11.06 -20.39
CA LEU A 558 11.76 -11.41 -21.79
C LEU A 558 10.27 -11.51 -22.16
N SER A 559 9.46 -12.18 -21.32
CA SER A 559 7.99 -12.23 -21.47
C SER A 559 7.37 -10.82 -21.47
N LYS A 560 7.85 -9.92 -20.61
CA LYS A 560 7.39 -8.53 -20.55
C LYS A 560 7.75 -7.74 -21.81
N ILE A 561 8.94 -7.94 -22.39
CA ILE A 561 9.33 -7.30 -23.67
C ILE A 561 8.41 -7.73 -24.78
N PHE A 562 8.17 -9.05 -24.94
CA PHE A 562 7.24 -9.55 -25.95
C PHE A 562 5.83 -9.01 -25.72
N GLY A 563 5.32 -9.10 -24.48
CA GLY A 563 4.01 -8.52 -24.14
C GLY A 563 3.92 -7.02 -24.46
N LYS A 564 5.02 -6.24 -24.30
CA LYS A 564 5.03 -4.80 -24.62
C LYS A 564 4.93 -4.52 -26.11
N ILE A 565 5.54 -5.36 -26.91
CA ILE A 565 5.46 -5.29 -28.36
C ILE A 565 4.03 -5.52 -28.84
N LEU A 566 3.38 -6.57 -28.33
CA LEU A 566 1.97 -6.85 -28.65
C LEU A 566 1.05 -5.73 -28.13
N GLN A 567 1.27 -5.28 -26.90
CA GLN A 567 0.47 -4.20 -26.29
C GLN A 567 0.48 -2.92 -27.12
N ASN A 568 1.64 -2.51 -27.62
CA ASN A 568 1.75 -1.27 -28.40
C ASN A 568 0.87 -1.33 -29.65
N GLN A 569 0.83 -2.46 -30.36
CA GLN A 569 0.00 -2.65 -31.54
C GLN A 569 -1.51 -2.75 -31.18
N LEU A 570 -1.84 -3.43 -30.06
CA LEU A 570 -3.21 -3.53 -29.58
C LEU A 570 -3.79 -2.18 -29.17
N ILE A 571 -3.01 -1.31 -28.50
CA ILE A 571 -3.48 0.02 -28.07
C ILE A 571 -3.91 0.86 -29.27
N ASP A 572 -3.12 0.88 -30.34
CA ASP A 572 -3.40 1.70 -31.52
C ASP A 572 -4.72 1.26 -32.17
N PHE A 573 -4.94 -0.04 -32.32
CA PHE A 573 -6.18 -0.58 -32.87
C PHE A 573 -7.37 -0.44 -31.92
N SER A 574 -7.20 -0.77 -30.65
CA SER A 574 -8.31 -0.75 -29.68
C SER A 574 -8.88 0.64 -29.44
N ASN A 575 -8.06 1.71 -29.59
CA ASN A 575 -8.54 3.08 -29.48
C ASN A 575 -9.64 3.44 -30.49
N SER A 576 -9.78 2.69 -31.60
CA SER A 576 -10.81 2.92 -32.61
C SER A 576 -12.21 2.47 -32.19
N PHE A 577 -12.32 1.47 -31.31
CA PHE A 577 -13.60 0.91 -30.88
C PHE A 577 -13.88 1.02 -29.37
N LEU A 578 -12.86 1.24 -28.54
CA LEU A 578 -13.07 1.42 -27.12
C LEU A 578 -13.93 2.65 -26.81
N SER A 579 -14.90 2.50 -25.92
CA SER A 579 -15.70 3.60 -25.42
C SER A 579 -14.83 4.78 -24.96
N LYS A 580 -15.26 6.00 -25.29
CA LYS A 580 -14.61 7.24 -24.84
C LYS A 580 -14.54 7.35 -23.30
N TYR A 581 -15.36 6.60 -22.59
CA TYR A 581 -15.50 6.62 -21.14
C TYR A 581 -14.62 5.59 -20.42
N ILE A 582 -14.03 4.63 -21.13
CA ILE A 582 -12.98 3.79 -20.56
C ILE A 582 -11.74 4.64 -20.30
N THR A 583 -11.43 4.85 -19.04
CA THR A 583 -10.38 5.80 -18.63
C THR A 583 -9.11 5.11 -18.15
N SER A 584 -9.21 3.88 -17.62
CA SER A 584 -8.06 3.15 -17.10
C SER A 584 -7.10 2.69 -18.19
N TYR A 585 -5.82 2.65 -17.86
CA TYR A 585 -4.74 2.11 -18.72
C TYR A 585 -4.60 2.74 -20.12
N ARG A 586 -5.14 3.94 -20.32
CA ARG A 586 -5.03 4.73 -21.56
C ARG A 586 -4.13 5.96 -21.36
N LYS A 587 -3.32 6.27 -22.37
CA LYS A 587 -2.46 7.46 -22.37
C LYS A 587 -3.30 8.74 -22.31
N GLY A 588 -2.89 9.69 -21.49
CA GLY A 588 -3.62 10.96 -21.31
C GLY A 588 -4.83 10.86 -20.36
N HIS A 589 -5.17 9.68 -19.87
CA HIS A 589 -6.29 9.44 -18.97
C HIS A 589 -5.81 9.25 -17.51
N SER A 590 -6.66 9.58 -16.53
CA SER A 590 -6.34 9.44 -15.10
C SER A 590 -7.59 9.33 -14.24
N THR A 591 -7.44 8.91 -12.99
CA THR A 591 -8.51 8.93 -11.97
C THR A 591 -9.10 10.33 -11.81
N GLN A 592 -8.29 11.39 -11.91
CA GLN A 592 -8.75 12.77 -11.83
C GLN A 592 -9.80 13.08 -12.89
N HIS A 593 -9.64 12.60 -14.12
CA HIS A 593 -10.59 12.88 -15.21
C HIS A 593 -11.97 12.27 -14.96
N VAL A 594 -12.02 11.02 -14.45
CA VAL A 594 -13.29 10.36 -14.09
C VAL A 594 -13.98 11.13 -12.97
N LEU A 595 -13.22 11.47 -11.91
CA LEU A 595 -13.77 12.20 -10.77
C LEU A 595 -14.22 13.62 -11.15
N ILE A 596 -13.48 14.33 -11.99
CA ILE A 596 -13.88 15.64 -12.51
C ILE A 596 -15.19 15.51 -13.30
N ARG A 597 -15.29 14.54 -14.23
CA ARG A 597 -16.51 14.31 -14.99
C ARG A 597 -17.69 14.06 -14.07
N LEU A 598 -17.55 13.18 -13.09
CA LEU A 598 -18.61 12.83 -12.13
C LEU A 598 -19.01 14.04 -11.27
N ILE A 599 -18.06 14.69 -10.62
CA ILE A 599 -18.34 15.81 -9.69
C ILE A 599 -18.92 17.03 -10.43
N GLU A 600 -18.43 17.36 -11.62
CA GLU A 600 -18.95 18.48 -12.39
C GLU A 600 -20.34 18.18 -12.99
N ASP A 601 -20.63 16.92 -13.32
CA ASP A 601 -21.98 16.48 -13.69
C ASP A 601 -22.94 16.63 -12.50
N TRP A 602 -22.56 16.14 -11.32
CA TRP A 602 -23.36 16.29 -10.10
C TRP A 602 -23.65 17.74 -9.76
N LYS A 603 -22.60 18.60 -9.79
CA LYS A 603 -22.74 20.04 -9.53
C LYS A 603 -23.69 20.71 -10.54
N ALA A 604 -23.63 20.38 -11.82
CA ALA A 604 -24.50 20.95 -12.83
C ALA A 604 -25.98 20.56 -12.60
N LYS A 605 -26.24 19.32 -12.23
CA LYS A 605 -27.60 18.82 -11.93
C LYS A 605 -28.17 19.44 -10.66
N LEU A 606 -27.34 19.53 -9.60
CA LEU A 606 -27.70 20.20 -8.34
C LEU A 606 -27.94 21.71 -8.53
N ASP A 607 -27.15 22.39 -9.38
CA ASP A 607 -27.35 23.79 -9.73
C ASP A 607 -28.73 24.03 -10.40
N ASN A 608 -29.19 23.03 -11.17
CA ASN A 608 -30.49 23.04 -11.81
C ASN A 608 -31.66 22.54 -10.91
N GLY A 609 -31.35 22.07 -9.71
CA GLY A 609 -32.37 21.71 -8.72
C GLY A 609 -32.73 20.25 -8.64
N PHE A 610 -32.05 19.40 -9.35
CA PHE A 610 -32.31 17.96 -9.31
C PHE A 610 -31.75 17.33 -8.02
N TYR A 611 -32.37 16.24 -7.58
CA TYR A 611 -31.71 15.26 -6.74
C TYR A 611 -30.70 14.49 -7.58
N VAL A 612 -29.55 14.13 -6.98
CA VAL A 612 -28.54 13.33 -7.65
C VAL A 612 -28.22 12.14 -6.77
N GLY A 613 -28.17 10.96 -7.35
CA GLY A 613 -27.79 9.74 -6.64
C GLY A 613 -26.67 9.01 -7.37
N ALA A 614 -25.85 8.30 -6.60
CA ALA A 614 -24.86 7.42 -7.19
C ALA A 614 -24.68 6.14 -6.37
N ILE A 615 -24.43 5.04 -7.09
CA ILE A 615 -24.10 3.73 -6.55
C ILE A 615 -22.69 3.37 -7.00
N MET A 616 -21.78 3.12 -6.04
CA MET A 616 -20.42 2.65 -6.27
C MET A 616 -20.41 1.13 -6.17
N MET A 617 -20.02 0.47 -7.25
CA MET A 617 -20.00 -0.99 -7.36
C MET A 617 -18.57 -1.50 -7.14
N ASP A 618 -18.39 -2.49 -6.24
CA ASP A 618 -17.13 -3.20 -6.03
C ASP A 618 -17.16 -4.54 -6.80
N LEU A 619 -16.31 -4.66 -7.82
CA LEU A 619 -16.16 -5.90 -8.56
C LEU A 619 -15.15 -6.81 -7.85
N SER A 620 -15.59 -8.00 -7.49
CA SER A 620 -14.74 -8.98 -6.82
C SER A 620 -13.82 -9.68 -7.82
N LYS A 621 -12.49 -9.53 -7.64
CA LYS A 621 -11.49 -10.29 -8.41
C LYS A 621 -11.60 -10.13 -9.95
N ALA A 622 -11.94 -8.95 -10.43
CA ALA A 622 -12.28 -8.69 -11.83
C ALA A 622 -11.25 -9.19 -12.86
N PHE A 623 -9.94 -9.07 -12.57
CA PHE A 623 -8.88 -9.58 -13.44
C PHE A 623 -8.76 -11.11 -13.45
N ASP A 624 -9.16 -11.76 -12.37
CA ASP A 624 -9.04 -13.21 -12.18
C ASP A 624 -10.25 -13.95 -12.78
N CYS A 625 -11.38 -13.26 -12.99
CA CYS A 625 -12.65 -13.83 -13.47
C CYS A 625 -12.80 -13.81 -15.00
N ILE A 626 -11.92 -13.18 -15.76
CA ILE A 626 -12.06 -13.07 -17.23
C ILE A 626 -12.11 -14.47 -17.86
N SER A 627 -13.25 -14.83 -18.48
CA SER A 627 -13.36 -16.05 -19.31
C SER A 627 -12.51 -15.89 -20.58
N HIS A 628 -11.58 -16.83 -20.81
CA HIS A 628 -10.70 -16.78 -21.99
C HIS A 628 -11.50 -16.93 -23.28
N ASP A 629 -12.46 -17.84 -23.32
CA ASP A 629 -13.26 -18.13 -24.49
C ASP A 629 -14.19 -16.95 -24.85
N LEU A 630 -14.85 -16.35 -23.83
CA LEU A 630 -15.68 -15.16 -24.05
C LEU A 630 -14.85 -13.95 -24.48
N LEU A 631 -13.63 -13.79 -23.96
CA LEU A 631 -12.71 -12.74 -24.41
C LEU A 631 -12.35 -12.92 -25.90
N ILE A 632 -12.06 -14.14 -26.33
CA ILE A 632 -11.79 -14.44 -27.76
C ILE A 632 -13.02 -14.18 -28.62
N ALA A 633 -14.23 -14.57 -28.17
CA ALA A 633 -15.49 -14.27 -28.88
C ALA A 633 -15.69 -12.75 -29.04
N LYS A 634 -15.50 -11.96 -27.97
CA LYS A 634 -15.60 -10.49 -28.04
C LYS A 634 -14.54 -9.90 -28.97
N MET A 635 -13.29 -10.37 -28.92
CA MET A 635 -12.23 -9.91 -29.83
C MET A 635 -12.59 -10.24 -31.28
N ASN A 636 -13.15 -11.44 -31.58
CA ASN A 636 -13.64 -11.80 -32.89
C ASN A 636 -14.74 -10.83 -33.38
N ALA A 637 -15.70 -10.51 -32.53
CA ALA A 637 -16.76 -9.52 -32.82
C ALA A 637 -16.19 -8.10 -33.06
N TYR A 638 -15.08 -7.71 -32.41
CA TYR A 638 -14.34 -6.46 -32.66
C TYR A 638 -13.43 -6.52 -33.90
N LYS A 639 -13.57 -7.54 -34.78
CA LYS A 639 -12.82 -7.69 -36.02
C LYS A 639 -11.31 -7.92 -35.84
N PHE A 640 -10.89 -8.71 -34.85
CA PHE A 640 -9.55 -9.26 -34.83
C PHE A 640 -9.42 -10.41 -35.85
N ASP A 641 -8.34 -10.42 -36.64
CA ASP A 641 -8.03 -11.48 -37.56
C ASP A 641 -7.73 -12.79 -36.83
N LYS A 642 -8.01 -13.92 -37.44
CA LYS A 642 -7.80 -15.26 -36.91
C LYS A 642 -6.38 -15.49 -36.37
N SER A 643 -5.37 -14.96 -37.07
CA SER A 643 -3.97 -15.05 -36.65
C SER A 643 -3.73 -14.30 -35.31
N ALA A 644 -4.32 -13.12 -35.16
CA ALA A 644 -4.24 -12.36 -33.93
C ALA A 644 -4.99 -13.04 -32.77
N LEU A 645 -6.17 -13.59 -33.03
CA LEU A 645 -6.94 -14.37 -32.06
C LEU A 645 -6.15 -15.60 -31.58
N LYS A 646 -5.52 -16.36 -32.51
CA LYS A 646 -4.70 -17.53 -32.21
C LYS A 646 -3.52 -17.16 -31.29
N LEU A 647 -2.81 -16.05 -31.58
CA LEU A 647 -1.69 -15.61 -30.77
C LEU A 647 -2.15 -15.18 -29.34
N ILE A 648 -3.27 -14.46 -29.20
CA ILE A 648 -3.83 -14.08 -27.90
C ILE A 648 -4.35 -15.32 -27.15
N TYR A 649 -5.02 -16.25 -27.83
CA TYR A 649 -5.45 -17.52 -27.24
C TYR A 649 -4.24 -18.31 -26.72
N SER A 650 -3.17 -18.42 -27.55
CA SER A 650 -1.90 -19.01 -27.10
C SER A 650 -1.29 -18.31 -25.89
N TYR A 651 -1.39 -16.97 -25.80
CA TYR A 651 -0.93 -16.20 -24.64
C TYR A 651 -1.71 -16.54 -23.36
N LEU A 652 -3.02 -16.78 -23.46
CA LEU A 652 -3.92 -17.04 -22.33
C LEU A 652 -3.87 -18.50 -21.86
N LYS A 653 -3.93 -19.45 -22.78
CA LYS A 653 -4.00 -20.90 -22.49
C LYS A 653 -2.65 -21.51 -22.14
N GLY A 654 -2.68 -22.54 -21.27
CA GLY A 654 -1.49 -23.27 -20.83
C GLY A 654 -0.55 -22.48 -19.93
N ARG A 655 -1.02 -21.39 -19.33
CA ARG A 655 -0.26 -20.65 -18.30
C ARG A 655 -0.17 -21.46 -17.04
N ARG A 656 1.01 -21.45 -16.41
CA ARG A 656 1.27 -22.14 -15.14
C ARG A 656 1.88 -21.17 -14.13
N GLN A 657 1.49 -21.35 -12.88
CA GLN A 657 2.01 -20.54 -11.79
C GLN A 657 2.47 -21.37 -10.60
N CYS A 658 3.43 -20.84 -9.85
CA CYS A 658 3.79 -21.30 -8.51
C CYS A 658 3.78 -20.13 -7.53
N VAL A 659 3.41 -20.38 -6.29
CA VAL A 659 3.47 -19.36 -5.22
C VAL A 659 4.81 -19.46 -4.52
N LYS A 660 5.46 -18.31 -4.34
CA LYS A 660 6.75 -18.22 -3.66
C LYS A 660 6.61 -17.50 -2.32
N ILE A 661 7.03 -18.18 -1.26
CA ILE A 661 7.12 -17.63 0.11
C ILE A 661 8.54 -17.84 0.60
N ASN A 662 9.24 -16.76 0.90
CA ASN A 662 10.66 -16.79 1.26
C ASN A 662 11.53 -17.50 0.20
N SER A 663 12.18 -18.60 0.58
CA SER A 663 12.95 -19.48 -0.33
C SER A 663 12.20 -20.69 -0.83
N SER A 664 10.95 -20.88 -0.38
CA SER A 664 10.12 -22.03 -0.73
C SER A 664 9.15 -21.69 -1.85
N SER A 665 8.85 -22.66 -2.70
CA SER A 665 7.89 -22.53 -3.80
C SER A 665 6.90 -23.68 -3.76
N SER A 666 5.64 -23.40 -4.10
CA SER A 666 4.63 -24.45 -4.32
C SER A 666 4.90 -25.25 -5.60
N ASN A 667 4.16 -26.31 -5.80
CA ASN A 667 4.07 -26.97 -7.09
C ASN A 667 3.43 -26.03 -8.15
N TYR A 668 3.72 -26.29 -9.43
CA TYR A 668 3.07 -25.57 -10.53
C TYR A 668 1.63 -26.02 -10.73
N GLN A 669 0.72 -25.05 -10.84
CA GLN A 669 -0.68 -25.31 -11.23
C GLN A 669 -1.04 -24.49 -12.46
N THR A 670 -1.98 -25.02 -13.26
CA THR A 670 -2.46 -24.38 -14.49
C THR A 670 -3.54 -23.35 -14.16
N ILE A 671 -3.49 -22.20 -14.83
CA ILE A 671 -4.49 -21.14 -14.76
C ILE A 671 -5.51 -21.37 -15.86
N ILE A 672 -6.80 -21.41 -15.52
CA ILE A 672 -7.92 -21.69 -16.45
C ILE A 672 -8.72 -20.43 -16.82
N SER A 673 -8.64 -19.38 -16.04
CA SER A 673 -9.36 -18.11 -16.25
C SER A 673 -8.50 -16.91 -15.83
N GLY A 674 -8.92 -15.72 -16.22
CA GLY A 674 -8.28 -14.47 -15.83
C GLY A 674 -7.01 -14.15 -16.63
N VAL A 675 -6.46 -12.98 -16.31
CA VAL A 675 -5.18 -12.49 -16.83
C VAL A 675 -4.21 -12.24 -15.69
N PRO A 676 -2.90 -12.55 -15.83
CA PRO A 676 -1.96 -12.42 -14.72
C PRO A 676 -1.89 -10.98 -14.19
N GLN A 677 -2.16 -10.79 -12.88
CA GLN A 677 -2.03 -9.49 -12.23
C GLN A 677 -0.55 -9.07 -12.18
N GLY A 678 -0.17 -8.13 -13.03
CA GLY A 678 1.22 -7.70 -13.23
C GLY A 678 1.78 -8.01 -14.62
N SER A 679 0.97 -8.60 -15.51
CA SER A 679 1.30 -8.73 -16.94
C SER A 679 1.12 -7.39 -17.66
N ILE A 680 1.81 -7.25 -18.80
CA ILE A 680 1.72 -6.05 -19.64
C ILE A 680 0.43 -6.04 -20.46
N LEU A 681 -0.01 -7.21 -20.93
CA LEU A 681 -1.22 -7.33 -21.75
C LEU A 681 -2.52 -7.33 -20.92
N GLY A 682 -2.47 -7.78 -19.67
CA GLY A 682 -3.67 -7.87 -18.80
C GLY A 682 -4.56 -6.62 -18.81
N PRO A 683 -4.01 -5.42 -18.61
CA PRO A 683 -4.81 -4.19 -18.58
C PRO A 683 -5.57 -3.89 -19.89
N ILE A 684 -4.96 -4.10 -21.04
CA ILE A 684 -5.63 -3.84 -22.33
C ILE A 684 -6.67 -4.92 -22.65
N LEU A 685 -6.39 -6.18 -22.31
CA LEU A 685 -7.34 -7.28 -22.47
C LEU A 685 -8.56 -7.09 -21.57
N PHE A 686 -8.36 -6.60 -20.34
CA PHE A 686 -9.45 -6.20 -19.45
C PHE A 686 -10.30 -5.08 -20.04
N ASN A 687 -9.67 -4.02 -20.59
CA ASN A 687 -10.41 -2.93 -21.22
C ASN A 687 -11.24 -3.42 -22.44
N ILE A 688 -10.68 -4.34 -23.24
CA ILE A 688 -11.43 -4.95 -24.38
C ILE A 688 -12.60 -5.78 -23.86
N PHE A 689 -12.41 -6.55 -22.77
CA PHE A 689 -13.44 -7.39 -22.18
C PHE A 689 -14.62 -6.60 -21.65
N ILE A 690 -14.36 -5.48 -20.93
CA ILE A 690 -15.39 -4.68 -20.25
C ILE A 690 -16.01 -3.62 -21.16
N ASN A 691 -15.50 -3.42 -22.36
CA ASN A 691 -15.88 -2.32 -23.23
C ASN A 691 -17.37 -2.27 -23.56
N ASP A 692 -17.99 -3.42 -23.80
CA ASP A 692 -19.39 -3.52 -24.15
C ASP A 692 -20.34 -3.23 -22.99
N LEU A 693 -19.91 -3.27 -21.74
CA LEU A 693 -20.70 -2.79 -20.59
C LEU A 693 -21.21 -1.35 -20.82
N TYR A 694 -20.35 -0.48 -21.39
CA TYR A 694 -20.74 0.91 -21.67
C TYR A 694 -21.81 1.05 -22.78
N PHE A 695 -22.07 0.01 -23.54
CA PHE A 695 -23.11 0.03 -24.60
C PHE A 695 -24.52 -0.15 -24.03
N PHE A 696 -24.61 -0.71 -22.82
CA PHE A 696 -25.89 -0.85 -22.09
C PHE A 696 -26.27 0.43 -21.31
N PHE A 697 -25.41 1.47 -21.33
CA PHE A 697 -25.64 2.75 -20.66
C PHE A 697 -25.68 3.91 -21.66
N PRO A 698 -26.76 4.08 -22.44
CA PRO A 698 -26.86 5.09 -23.51
C PRO A 698 -26.84 6.53 -22.97
N ASN A 699 -27.24 6.75 -21.72
CA ASN A 699 -27.33 8.07 -21.08
C ASN A 699 -26.00 8.55 -20.47
N ASP A 700 -24.88 7.89 -20.78
CA ASP A 700 -23.54 8.25 -20.27
C ASP A 700 -23.45 8.31 -18.73
N ASN A 701 -24.33 7.60 -18.03
CA ASN A 701 -24.45 7.60 -16.56
C ASN A 701 -23.57 6.55 -15.85
N LEU A 702 -22.75 5.82 -16.60
CA LEU A 702 -21.70 4.93 -16.08
C LEU A 702 -20.35 5.62 -16.05
N PHE A 703 -19.68 5.56 -14.89
CA PHE A 703 -18.35 6.12 -14.63
C PHE A 703 -17.42 5.02 -14.13
N GLY A 704 -16.33 4.74 -14.85
CA GLY A 704 -15.48 3.62 -14.51
C GLY A 704 -13.98 3.93 -14.58
N PHE A 705 -13.24 3.31 -13.67
CA PHE A 705 -11.77 3.27 -13.69
C PHE A 705 -11.29 1.88 -13.27
N ALA A 706 -10.86 1.06 -14.22
CA ALA A 706 -10.51 -0.34 -14.05
C ALA A 706 -11.69 -1.15 -13.48
N ASP A 707 -11.55 -1.74 -12.33
CA ASP A 707 -12.55 -2.51 -11.60
C ASP A 707 -13.54 -1.66 -10.77
N ASP A 708 -13.23 -0.37 -10.54
CA ASP A 708 -14.12 0.54 -9.81
C ASP A 708 -15.13 1.20 -10.78
N HIS A 709 -16.42 0.90 -10.62
CA HIS A 709 -17.52 1.48 -11.42
C HIS A 709 -18.54 2.18 -10.55
N SER A 710 -19.13 3.24 -11.07
CA SER A 710 -20.19 4.01 -10.42
C SER A 710 -21.30 4.33 -11.41
N ILE A 711 -22.53 4.08 -11.03
CA ILE A 711 -23.74 4.49 -11.75
C ILE A 711 -24.27 5.76 -11.09
N SER A 712 -24.58 6.78 -11.88
CA SER A 712 -25.11 8.04 -11.35
C SER A 712 -26.30 8.53 -12.14
N ASN A 713 -27.38 8.85 -11.42
CA ASN A 713 -28.62 9.36 -11.98
C ASN A 713 -29.07 10.65 -11.30
N SER A 714 -30.03 11.32 -11.93
CA SER A 714 -30.68 12.51 -11.38
C SER A 714 -32.17 12.54 -11.71
N SER A 715 -32.96 13.12 -10.81
CA SER A 715 -34.39 13.36 -11.01
C SER A 715 -34.90 14.55 -10.20
N THR A 716 -36.06 15.09 -10.54
CA THR A 716 -36.76 16.07 -9.74
C THR A 716 -37.46 15.43 -8.54
N SER A 717 -37.71 14.12 -8.56
CA SER A 717 -38.32 13.32 -7.49
C SER A 717 -37.30 12.33 -6.92
N LEU A 718 -37.29 12.18 -5.58
CA LEU A 718 -36.45 11.22 -4.89
C LEU A 718 -36.82 9.76 -5.23
N GLU A 719 -38.12 9.46 -5.32
CA GLU A 719 -38.61 8.11 -5.61
C GLU A 719 -38.26 7.69 -7.04
N GLU A 720 -38.42 8.60 -8.02
CA GLU A 720 -37.99 8.35 -9.39
C GLU A 720 -36.47 8.15 -9.49
N LEU A 721 -35.71 8.90 -8.71
CA LEU A 721 -34.25 8.71 -8.65
C LEU A 721 -33.88 7.32 -8.13
N LYS A 722 -34.55 6.84 -7.08
CA LYS A 722 -34.34 5.50 -6.52
C LYS A 722 -34.65 4.41 -7.54
N GLY A 723 -35.79 4.56 -8.26
CA GLY A 723 -36.13 3.65 -9.35
C GLY A 723 -35.05 3.59 -10.43
N LYS A 724 -34.63 4.74 -10.97
CA LYS A 724 -33.56 4.81 -11.99
C LYS A 724 -32.24 4.18 -11.52
N LEU A 725 -31.86 4.38 -10.26
CA LEU A 725 -30.65 3.78 -9.71
C LEU A 725 -30.79 2.25 -9.56
N SER A 726 -31.97 1.78 -9.16
CA SER A 726 -32.26 0.34 -9.08
C SER A 726 -32.20 -0.32 -10.45
N ASP A 727 -32.90 0.26 -11.45
CA ASP A 727 -32.96 -0.28 -12.81
C ASP A 727 -31.58 -0.35 -13.47
N ASP A 728 -30.81 0.73 -13.42
CA ASP A 728 -29.48 0.77 -13.98
C ASP A 728 -28.50 -0.16 -13.25
N SER A 729 -28.65 -0.31 -11.92
CA SER A 729 -27.84 -1.27 -11.17
C SER A 729 -28.14 -2.71 -11.56
N LYS A 730 -29.43 -3.02 -11.83
CA LYS A 730 -29.83 -4.32 -12.35
C LYS A 730 -29.20 -4.59 -13.72
N VAL A 731 -29.24 -3.63 -14.63
CA VAL A 731 -28.57 -3.75 -15.96
C VAL A 731 -27.09 -4.09 -15.81
N ALA A 732 -26.41 -3.44 -14.85
CA ALA A 732 -25.00 -3.73 -14.59
C ALA A 732 -24.79 -5.13 -14.02
N ILE A 733 -25.63 -5.57 -13.06
CA ILE A 733 -25.53 -6.91 -12.45
C ILE A 733 -25.83 -7.98 -13.50
N ASP A 734 -26.89 -7.84 -14.29
CA ASP A 734 -27.22 -8.76 -15.39
C ASP A 734 -26.06 -8.89 -16.40
N TRP A 735 -25.40 -7.76 -16.72
CA TRP A 735 -24.22 -7.80 -17.56
C TRP A 735 -23.07 -8.57 -16.90
N LEU A 736 -22.81 -8.34 -15.60
CA LEU A 736 -21.75 -9.02 -14.87
C LEU A 736 -21.99 -10.53 -14.82
N ASP A 737 -23.20 -10.96 -14.52
CA ASP A 737 -23.58 -12.38 -14.43
C ASP A 737 -23.43 -13.05 -15.80
N ASN A 738 -23.93 -12.43 -16.88
CA ASN A 738 -23.75 -12.93 -18.25
C ASN A 738 -22.28 -13.07 -18.60
N ASN A 739 -21.42 -12.16 -18.12
CA ASN A 739 -19.99 -12.16 -18.39
C ASN A 739 -19.15 -12.96 -17.38
N GLN A 740 -19.81 -13.74 -16.50
CA GLN A 740 -19.16 -14.59 -15.49
C GLN A 740 -18.27 -13.78 -14.53
N MET A 741 -18.61 -12.52 -14.31
CA MET A 741 -17.98 -11.64 -13.32
C MET A 741 -18.83 -11.57 -12.05
N ILE A 742 -18.20 -11.29 -10.91
CA ILE A 742 -18.86 -11.38 -9.62
C ILE A 742 -19.12 -9.98 -9.07
N ALA A 743 -20.40 -9.60 -9.06
CA ALA A 743 -20.87 -8.47 -8.25
C ALA A 743 -20.95 -8.85 -6.77
N ASN A 744 -20.74 -7.91 -5.88
CA ASN A 744 -20.99 -8.08 -4.45
C ASN A 744 -21.87 -6.93 -3.94
N PRO A 745 -23.22 -7.03 -4.07
CA PRO A 745 -24.14 -5.98 -3.67
C PRO A 745 -24.01 -5.57 -2.20
N SER A 746 -23.62 -6.49 -1.30
CA SER A 746 -23.41 -6.18 0.12
C SER A 746 -22.27 -5.18 0.39
N LYS A 747 -21.40 -4.93 -0.61
CA LYS A 747 -20.30 -3.96 -0.54
C LYS A 747 -20.57 -2.70 -1.34
N PHE A 748 -21.69 -2.62 -2.03
CA PHE A 748 -22.06 -1.40 -2.76
C PHE A 748 -22.24 -0.26 -1.77
N GLN A 749 -21.85 0.93 -2.19
CA GLN A 749 -22.05 2.17 -1.44
C GLN A 749 -22.98 3.06 -2.23
N ALA A 750 -23.91 3.70 -1.55
CA ALA A 750 -24.82 4.64 -2.17
C ALA A 750 -24.71 6.03 -1.52
N ILE A 751 -24.85 7.08 -2.32
CA ILE A 751 -24.94 8.46 -1.86
C ILE A 751 -26.07 9.18 -2.57
N ILE A 752 -26.84 9.99 -1.81
CA ILE A 752 -27.87 10.88 -2.34
C ILE A 752 -27.51 12.32 -2.02
N LEU A 753 -27.53 13.16 -3.04
CA LEU A 753 -27.16 14.57 -2.98
C LEU A 753 -28.39 15.44 -3.24
N ASN A 754 -28.53 16.54 -2.49
CA ASN A 754 -29.63 17.50 -2.66
C ASN A 754 -29.17 18.95 -2.43
N LYS A 755 -30.06 19.89 -2.68
CA LYS A 755 -29.87 21.32 -2.42
C LYS A 755 -29.94 21.68 -0.95
N SER A 756 -30.72 20.95 -0.14
CA SER A 756 -31.02 21.29 1.24
C SER A 756 -29.78 21.05 2.13
N LYS A 757 -29.86 21.54 3.37
CA LYS A 757 -28.84 21.24 4.39
C LYS A 757 -29.02 19.85 4.99
N ASP A 758 -30.17 19.25 4.84
CA ASP A 758 -30.53 17.98 5.45
C ASP A 758 -29.86 16.82 4.72
N HIS A 759 -29.46 15.82 5.48
CA HIS A 759 -28.95 14.56 4.94
C HIS A 759 -30.13 13.66 4.55
N ILE A 760 -30.10 13.10 3.33
CA ILE A 760 -31.07 12.10 2.89
C ILE A 760 -30.48 10.73 3.11
N LEU A 761 -30.91 10.05 4.17
CA LEU A 761 -30.57 8.65 4.41
C LEU A 761 -31.79 7.80 4.01
N THR A 762 -31.68 7.06 2.95
CA THR A 762 -32.75 6.21 2.42
C THR A 762 -32.19 4.89 1.94
N ASP A 763 -33.03 3.88 1.87
CA ASP A 763 -32.68 2.59 1.32
C ASP A 763 -32.99 2.54 -0.18
N ILE A 764 -32.08 1.96 -0.95
CA ILE A 764 -32.24 1.68 -2.37
C ILE A 764 -32.23 0.16 -2.50
N ASN A 765 -33.36 -0.40 -3.00
CA ASN A 765 -33.42 -1.84 -3.23
C ASN A 765 -32.80 -2.19 -4.58
N ILE A 766 -31.85 -3.12 -4.58
CA ILE A 766 -31.19 -3.65 -5.77
C ILE A 766 -31.26 -5.17 -5.67
N GLU A 767 -32.10 -5.79 -6.47
CA GLU A 767 -32.29 -7.26 -6.51
C GLU A 767 -32.48 -7.90 -5.12
N GLY A 768 -33.34 -7.31 -4.29
CA GLY A 768 -33.62 -7.79 -2.94
C GLY A 768 -32.58 -7.39 -1.88
N HIS A 769 -31.48 -6.75 -2.27
CA HIS A 769 -30.50 -6.18 -1.33
C HIS A 769 -30.81 -4.69 -1.07
N ASN A 770 -31.06 -4.35 0.20
CA ASN A 770 -31.24 -2.95 0.59
C ASN A 770 -29.90 -2.27 0.83
N ILE A 771 -29.53 -1.36 -0.06
CA ILE A 771 -28.31 -0.54 0.05
C ILE A 771 -28.69 0.79 0.73
N LYS A 772 -28.25 1.00 1.94
CA LYS A 772 -28.47 2.24 2.67
C LYS A 772 -27.55 3.34 2.13
N SER A 773 -28.13 4.49 1.78
CA SER A 773 -27.32 5.65 1.38
C SER A 773 -26.53 6.19 2.58
N SER A 774 -25.33 6.71 2.30
CA SER A 774 -24.41 7.26 3.29
C SER A 774 -24.16 8.75 3.01
N ASP A 775 -23.88 9.51 4.05
CA ASP A 775 -23.45 10.91 3.96
C ASP A 775 -21.99 11.07 3.46
N LEU A 776 -21.24 9.95 3.44
CA LEU A 776 -19.85 9.92 3.02
C LEU A 776 -19.53 8.62 2.26
N VAL A 777 -19.00 8.74 1.06
CA VAL A 777 -18.50 7.60 0.26
C VAL A 777 -17.04 7.82 -0.14
N THR A 778 -16.32 6.71 -0.38
CA THR A 778 -14.95 6.78 -0.87
C THR A 778 -14.88 6.24 -2.29
N LEU A 779 -14.50 7.07 -3.25
CA LEU A 779 -14.33 6.70 -4.66
C LEU A 779 -12.93 7.05 -5.14
N LEU A 780 -12.21 6.08 -5.71
CA LEU A 780 -10.85 6.26 -6.24
C LEU A 780 -9.89 6.96 -5.25
N GLY A 781 -10.08 6.70 -3.95
CA GLY A 781 -9.25 7.27 -2.89
C GLY A 781 -9.58 8.71 -2.49
N ILE A 782 -10.70 9.25 -2.94
CA ILE A 782 -11.26 10.54 -2.51
C ILE A 782 -12.52 10.27 -1.70
N ASP A 783 -12.62 10.84 -0.50
CA ASP A 783 -13.84 10.86 0.29
C ASP A 783 -14.73 11.99 -0.20
N ILE A 784 -15.95 11.64 -0.58
CA ILE A 784 -16.95 12.56 -1.14
C ILE A 784 -18.12 12.60 -0.16
N ASP A 785 -18.39 13.76 0.40
CA ASP A 785 -19.53 14.02 1.27
C ASP A 785 -20.76 14.45 0.44
N ASP A 786 -21.97 14.26 0.99
CA ASP A 786 -23.23 14.59 0.33
C ASP A 786 -23.45 16.09 0.06
N LYS A 787 -22.57 16.95 0.59
CA LYS A 787 -22.54 18.39 0.32
C LYS A 787 -21.47 18.80 -0.69
N ILE A 788 -20.64 17.87 -1.14
CA ILE A 788 -19.49 18.08 -2.05
C ILE A 788 -18.52 19.15 -1.49
N ASN A 789 -18.30 19.16 -0.18
CA ASN A 789 -17.40 20.09 0.51
C ASN A 789 -15.98 19.54 0.66
N PHE A 790 -15.80 18.22 0.62
CA PHE A 790 -14.53 17.51 0.82
C PHE A 790 -13.85 17.75 2.17
N ASP A 791 -14.60 18.18 3.18
CA ASP A 791 -14.03 18.53 4.49
C ASP A 791 -13.44 17.31 5.20
N SER A 792 -14.11 16.16 5.14
CA SER A 792 -13.61 14.89 5.68
C SER A 792 -12.32 14.46 4.98
N HIS A 793 -12.27 14.50 3.65
CA HIS A 793 -11.10 14.15 2.86
C HIS A 793 -9.88 15.01 3.21
N ILE A 794 -10.06 16.33 3.19
CA ILE A 794 -9.00 17.30 3.48
C ILE A 794 -8.56 17.19 4.94
N GLY A 795 -9.48 16.96 5.88
CA GLY A 795 -9.18 16.70 7.29
C GLY A 795 -8.24 15.50 7.46
N LYS A 796 -8.54 14.37 6.81
CA LYS A 796 -7.67 13.17 6.81
C LYS A 796 -6.30 13.46 6.20
N LEU A 797 -6.23 14.22 5.09
CA LEU A 797 -4.96 14.62 4.48
C LEU A 797 -4.13 15.52 5.42
N CYS A 798 -4.77 16.48 6.07
CA CYS A 798 -4.10 17.38 7.02
C CYS A 798 -3.59 16.64 8.25
N THR A 799 -4.37 15.69 8.81
CA THR A 799 -3.95 14.85 9.93
C THR A 799 -2.73 14.01 9.58
N LYS A 800 -2.77 13.32 8.44
CA LYS A 800 -1.65 12.54 7.92
C LYS A 800 -0.40 13.41 7.73
N THR A 801 -0.56 14.55 7.07
CA THR A 801 0.53 15.51 6.78
C THR A 801 1.09 16.10 8.07
N GLY A 802 0.24 16.39 9.06
CA GLY A 802 0.65 16.86 10.38
C GLY A 802 1.56 15.86 11.10
N GLY A 803 1.20 14.57 11.10
CA GLY A 803 2.04 13.49 11.62
C GLY A 803 3.41 13.40 10.93
N GLN A 804 3.43 13.52 9.61
CA GLN A 804 4.67 13.51 8.82
C GLN A 804 5.55 14.74 9.11
N LEU A 805 4.95 15.92 9.25
CA LEU A 805 5.67 17.13 9.64
C LEU A 805 6.28 17.01 11.05
N ASN A 806 5.52 16.51 12.02
CA ASN A 806 6.03 16.28 13.38
C ASN A 806 7.24 15.34 13.36
N CYS A 807 7.24 14.34 12.47
CA CYS A 807 8.40 13.48 12.28
C CYS A 807 9.60 14.26 11.69
N LEU A 808 9.40 15.05 10.63
CA LEU A 808 10.48 15.84 10.03
C LEU A 808 11.06 16.85 11.02
N TYR A 809 10.24 17.48 11.89
CA TYR A 809 10.73 18.33 12.96
C TYR A 809 11.69 17.61 13.92
N ARG A 810 11.43 16.33 14.26
CA ARG A 810 12.33 15.53 15.10
C ARG A 810 13.71 15.31 14.48
N PHE A 811 13.77 15.23 13.14
CA PHE A 811 15.02 15.05 12.40
C PHE A 811 15.62 16.36 11.88
N ASN A 812 15.01 17.51 12.17
CA ASN A 812 15.39 18.82 11.60
C ASN A 812 16.88 19.12 11.75
N LYS A 813 17.48 18.81 12.91
CA LYS A 813 18.90 19.05 13.21
C LYS A 813 19.90 18.18 12.39
N TYR A 814 19.42 17.10 11.77
CA TYR A 814 20.26 16.17 11.00
C TYR A 814 20.13 16.39 9.48
N LEU A 815 19.09 17.12 9.04
CA LEU A 815 18.78 17.29 7.61
C LEU A 815 19.41 18.58 7.07
N SER A 816 20.16 18.46 5.98
CA SER A 816 20.61 19.63 5.20
C SER A 816 19.40 20.36 4.56
N VAL A 817 19.57 21.63 4.14
CA VAL A 817 18.52 22.42 3.47
C VAL A 817 17.97 21.68 2.25
N SER A 818 18.84 21.09 1.45
CA SER A 818 18.45 20.35 0.24
C SER A 818 17.68 19.06 0.58
N ALA A 819 18.08 18.35 1.64
CA ALA A 819 17.36 17.16 2.15
C ALA A 819 15.97 17.53 2.69
N LYS A 820 15.83 18.68 3.40
CA LYS A 820 14.54 19.22 3.85
C LYS A 820 13.61 19.52 2.66
N LYS A 821 14.13 20.22 1.62
CA LYS A 821 13.36 20.51 0.38
C LYS A 821 12.85 19.22 -0.27
N LEU A 822 13.71 18.21 -0.40
CA LEU A 822 13.34 16.94 -0.99
C LEU A 822 12.29 16.21 -0.15
N ALA A 823 12.48 16.13 1.17
CA ALA A 823 11.53 15.46 2.08
C ALA A 823 10.16 16.15 2.07
N ILE A 824 10.10 17.48 2.10
CA ILE A 824 8.86 18.25 2.04
C ILE A 824 8.13 18.01 0.71
N ASN A 825 8.82 18.06 -0.42
CA ASN A 825 8.20 17.80 -1.71
C ASN A 825 7.65 16.38 -1.82
N SER A 826 8.43 15.38 -1.35
CA SER A 826 8.08 13.96 -1.51
C SER A 826 7.03 13.47 -0.54
N TYR A 827 7.02 13.95 0.70
CA TYR A 827 6.13 13.42 1.76
C TYR A 827 5.02 14.39 2.17
N ILE A 828 5.21 15.70 2.04
CA ILE A 828 4.22 16.71 2.45
C ILE A 828 3.39 17.18 1.27
N TYR A 829 4.02 17.77 0.26
CA TYR A 829 3.28 18.35 -0.88
C TYR A 829 2.66 17.27 -1.78
N SER A 830 3.26 16.08 -1.85
CA SER A 830 2.69 14.97 -2.61
C SER A 830 1.30 14.54 -2.12
N ASN A 831 1.00 14.67 -0.80
CA ASN A 831 -0.33 14.36 -0.28
C ASN A 831 -1.43 15.24 -0.90
N PHE A 832 -1.12 16.50 -1.21
CA PHE A 832 -2.05 17.47 -1.81
C PHE A 832 -1.98 17.50 -3.34
N SER A 833 -1.21 16.59 -3.96
CA SER A 833 -1.06 16.53 -5.43
C SER A 833 -1.96 15.48 -6.09
N TYR A 834 -2.61 14.60 -5.30
CA TYR A 834 -3.52 13.61 -5.83
C TYR A 834 -4.90 14.22 -6.09
N CYS A 835 -5.35 14.19 -7.34
CA CYS A 835 -6.64 14.72 -7.81
C CYS A 835 -6.98 16.13 -7.27
N PRO A 836 -6.03 17.11 -7.29
CA PRO A 836 -6.21 18.40 -6.63
C PRO A 836 -7.35 19.24 -7.21
N LEU A 837 -7.76 19.00 -8.46
CA LEU A 837 -8.85 19.72 -9.11
C LEU A 837 -10.24 19.25 -8.67
N VAL A 838 -10.37 18.01 -8.23
CA VAL A 838 -11.62 17.45 -7.73
C VAL A 838 -12.10 18.19 -6.48
N TRP A 839 -11.21 18.42 -5.53
CA TRP A 839 -11.50 19.11 -4.27
C TRP A 839 -11.03 20.58 -4.23
N HIS A 840 -10.67 21.17 -5.40
CA HIS A 840 -10.26 22.57 -5.48
C HIS A 840 -11.33 23.55 -4.95
N CYS A 841 -12.59 23.25 -5.21
CA CYS A 841 -13.73 24.06 -4.78
C CYS A 841 -14.26 23.67 -3.39
N SER A 842 -13.41 23.18 -2.50
CA SER A 842 -13.73 22.85 -1.13
C SER A 842 -14.03 24.09 -0.27
N SER A 843 -14.51 23.87 0.97
CA SER A 843 -14.83 24.94 1.91
C SER A 843 -13.64 25.83 2.22
N THR A 844 -13.88 27.08 2.59
CA THR A 844 -12.84 28.06 2.99
C THR A 844 -12.03 27.54 4.20
N LYS A 845 -12.68 26.84 5.14
CA LYS A 845 -12.03 26.21 6.29
C LYS A 845 -11.00 25.17 5.84
N SER A 846 -11.35 24.32 4.92
CA SER A 846 -10.47 23.29 4.35
C SER A 846 -9.32 23.87 3.56
N LYS A 847 -9.56 24.92 2.75
CA LYS A 847 -8.50 25.67 2.03
C LYS A 847 -7.49 26.26 3.01
N ASN A 848 -7.96 26.93 4.08
CA ASN A 848 -7.10 27.50 5.12
C ASN A 848 -6.29 26.43 5.86
N SER A 849 -6.88 25.26 6.10
CA SER A 849 -6.16 24.13 6.73
C SER A 849 -4.97 23.65 5.88
N ILE A 850 -5.14 23.58 4.56
CA ILE A 850 -4.06 23.21 3.63
C ILE A 850 -2.95 24.28 3.64
N GLU A 851 -3.30 25.58 3.57
CA GLU A 851 -2.32 26.66 3.64
C GLU A 851 -1.55 26.66 4.97
N ASN A 852 -2.22 26.34 6.09
CA ASN A 852 -1.56 26.17 7.40
C ASN A 852 -0.56 25.02 7.41
N MET A 853 -0.84 23.89 6.71
CA MET A 853 0.15 22.81 6.56
C MET A 853 1.39 23.30 5.78
N GLN A 854 1.22 24.12 4.74
CA GLN A 854 2.34 24.71 4.02
C GLN A 854 3.14 25.65 4.92
N LYS A 855 2.49 26.55 5.66
CA LYS A 855 3.16 27.44 6.63
C LYS A 855 3.97 26.65 7.64
N ARG A 856 3.42 25.57 8.20
CA ARG A 856 4.15 24.68 9.11
C ARG A 856 5.34 24.01 8.45
N ALA A 857 5.21 23.53 7.20
CA ALA A 857 6.33 22.94 6.47
C ALA A 857 7.49 23.92 6.23
N LEU A 858 7.17 25.19 5.98
CA LEU A 858 8.16 26.24 5.78
C LEU A 858 8.92 26.58 7.06
N LYS A 859 8.32 26.46 8.25
CA LYS A 859 9.00 26.67 9.55
C LYS A 859 10.18 25.70 9.80
N LEU A 860 10.29 24.59 9.05
CA LEU A 860 11.47 23.71 9.13
C LEU A 860 12.77 24.38 8.67
N PHE A 861 12.70 25.54 8.00
CA PHE A 861 13.84 26.29 7.49
C PHE A 861 14.21 27.49 8.35
N ASP A 862 13.38 27.89 9.34
CA ASP A 862 13.57 29.12 10.12
C ASP A 862 14.81 29.11 11.02
N ASP A 863 15.35 27.94 11.35
CA ASP A 863 16.54 27.78 12.23
C ASP A 863 17.88 27.89 11.49
N SER A 864 17.90 28.12 10.17
CA SER A 864 19.12 28.18 9.37
C SER A 864 19.33 29.56 8.76
N HIS A 865 20.43 30.25 9.10
CA HIS A 865 20.86 31.52 8.55
C HIS A 865 21.11 31.54 7.00
N SER A 866 20.71 30.52 6.26
CA SER A 866 20.88 30.36 4.81
C SER A 866 19.59 30.52 4.00
N LEU A 867 18.73 31.47 4.37
CA LEU A 867 17.46 31.79 3.69
C LEU A 867 17.63 32.55 2.35
N GLY A 868 18.85 32.71 1.81
CA GLY A 868 19.09 33.52 0.61
C GLY A 868 18.22 33.15 -0.61
N ASP A 869 17.96 31.86 -0.84
CA ASP A 869 17.27 31.38 -2.05
C ASP A 869 15.87 30.81 -1.81
N PHE A 870 15.42 30.61 -0.59
CA PHE A 870 14.11 30.07 -0.27
C PHE A 870 13.25 31.10 0.46
N LYS A 871 12.88 32.18 -0.24
CA LYS A 871 11.84 33.10 0.28
C LYS A 871 10.51 32.32 0.32
N PRO A 872 9.94 32.07 1.52
CA PRO A 872 8.60 31.51 1.62
C PRO A 872 7.64 32.57 1.05
N GLY A 873 6.90 32.24 0.01
CA GLY A 873 5.90 33.17 -0.52
C GLY A 873 5.71 33.17 -2.03
N LYS A 874 6.52 32.43 -2.79
CA LYS A 874 6.39 32.44 -4.26
C LYS A 874 5.14 31.78 -4.80
N SER A 875 4.46 30.87 -4.07
CA SER A 875 3.12 30.41 -4.45
C SER A 875 2.43 29.63 -3.32
N SER A 876 1.21 30.05 -2.95
CA SER A 876 0.33 29.32 -2.05
C SER A 876 -0.07 27.96 -2.64
N MET A 877 -0.61 27.06 -1.82
CA MET A 877 -1.16 25.79 -2.32
C MET A 877 -2.36 26.02 -3.25
N GLU A 878 -3.09 27.10 -3.08
CA GLU A 878 -4.16 27.52 -4.00
C GLU A 878 -3.61 27.87 -5.37
N VAL A 879 -2.56 28.69 -5.45
CA VAL A 879 -1.88 29.03 -6.72
C VAL A 879 -1.38 27.77 -7.43
N LYS A 880 -0.84 26.79 -6.69
CA LYS A 880 -0.42 25.52 -7.29
C LYS A 880 -1.58 24.75 -7.92
N ARG A 881 -2.76 24.74 -7.27
CA ARG A 881 -3.97 24.11 -7.83
C ARG A 881 -4.49 24.86 -9.07
N LEU A 882 -4.46 26.20 -9.06
CA LEU A 882 -4.83 27.01 -10.22
C LEU A 882 -3.87 26.79 -11.42
N ARG A 883 -2.57 26.66 -11.16
CA ARG A 883 -1.60 26.25 -12.20
C ARG A 883 -1.93 24.88 -12.78
N SER A 884 -2.31 23.93 -11.92
CA SER A 884 -2.75 22.60 -12.37
C SER A 884 -4.02 22.68 -13.22
N LEU A 885 -4.96 23.56 -12.88
CA LEU A 885 -6.18 23.79 -13.66
C LEU A 885 -5.86 24.37 -15.05
N ALA A 886 -4.98 25.38 -15.12
CA ALA A 886 -4.55 25.94 -16.39
C ALA A 886 -3.85 24.91 -17.30
N ILE A 887 -2.98 24.07 -16.71
CA ILE A 887 -2.31 22.98 -17.42
C ILE A 887 -3.33 21.93 -17.91
N GLU A 888 -4.35 21.63 -17.14
CA GLU A 888 -5.40 20.70 -17.53
C GLU A 888 -6.24 21.23 -18.70
N ILE A 889 -6.58 22.52 -18.69
CA ILE A 889 -7.25 23.20 -19.82
C ILE A 889 -6.37 23.16 -21.06
N TYR A 890 -5.07 23.52 -20.94
CA TYR A 890 -4.15 23.45 -22.06
C TYR A 890 -4.10 22.07 -22.69
N LYS A 891 -3.98 21.02 -21.86
CA LYS A 891 -3.99 19.63 -22.34
C LYS A 891 -5.29 19.27 -23.05
N THR A 892 -6.45 19.68 -22.52
CA THR A 892 -7.74 19.44 -23.15
C THR A 892 -7.80 20.08 -24.52
N LEU A 893 -7.49 21.38 -24.65
CA LEU A 893 -7.55 22.09 -25.91
C LEU A 893 -6.55 21.57 -26.97
N ASN A 894 -5.47 20.92 -26.55
CA ASN A 894 -4.46 20.28 -27.42
C ASN A 894 -4.64 18.76 -27.56
N HIS A 895 -5.83 18.20 -27.27
CA HIS A 895 -6.17 16.77 -27.41
C HIS A 895 -5.24 15.80 -26.65
N LEU A 896 -4.64 16.25 -25.53
CA LEU A 896 -3.76 15.44 -24.69
C LEU A 896 -4.52 14.77 -23.53
N ASN A 897 -5.80 15.09 -23.37
CA ASN A 897 -6.74 14.56 -22.37
C ASN A 897 -7.88 13.77 -23.03
N PRO A 898 -8.71 13.04 -22.24
CA PRO A 898 -9.91 12.41 -22.78
C PRO A 898 -10.85 13.40 -23.49
N ASN A 899 -11.48 12.96 -24.60
CA ASN A 899 -12.35 13.83 -25.38
C ASN A 899 -13.54 14.40 -24.60
N TYR A 900 -14.09 13.66 -23.62
CA TYR A 900 -15.19 14.17 -22.79
C TYR A 900 -14.79 15.40 -21.93
N MET A 901 -13.51 15.68 -21.73
CA MET A 901 -13.07 16.90 -21.05
C MET A 901 -13.41 18.17 -21.83
N PHE A 902 -13.63 18.10 -23.15
CA PHE A 902 -14.15 19.21 -23.94
C PHE A 902 -15.58 19.59 -23.55
N GLU A 903 -16.37 18.70 -22.98
CA GLU A 903 -17.70 19.01 -22.46
C GLU A 903 -17.66 19.97 -21.26
N ILE A 904 -16.53 19.95 -20.52
CA ILE A 904 -16.27 20.83 -19.37
C ILE A 904 -15.62 22.14 -19.82
N PHE A 905 -14.67 22.10 -20.76
CA PHE A 905 -13.92 23.25 -21.26
C PHE A 905 -14.16 23.46 -22.76
N LYS A 906 -15.39 23.91 -23.12
CA LYS A 906 -15.75 24.14 -24.52
C LYS A 906 -15.02 25.35 -25.11
N PRO A 907 -14.41 25.25 -26.29
CA PRO A 907 -13.93 26.42 -27.03
C PRO A 907 -15.07 27.40 -27.29
N SER A 908 -14.78 28.69 -27.30
CA SER A 908 -15.77 29.71 -27.65
C SER A 908 -16.12 29.63 -29.15
N GLU A 909 -17.40 29.69 -29.46
CA GLU A 909 -17.92 29.65 -30.84
C GLU A 909 -17.62 30.95 -31.59
N ASN A 910 -17.54 32.09 -30.90
CA ASN A 910 -17.23 33.41 -31.47
C ASN A 910 -15.72 33.57 -31.71
N ARG A 911 -15.23 33.10 -32.86
CA ARG A 911 -13.82 33.17 -33.28
C ARG A 911 -13.53 34.35 -34.19
N SER A 912 -14.48 35.27 -34.43
CA SER A 912 -14.34 36.41 -35.38
C SER A 912 -13.33 37.48 -34.97
N SER A 913 -12.94 37.57 -33.70
CA SER A 913 -11.94 38.48 -33.19
C SER A 913 -10.66 37.74 -32.79
N GLU A 914 -9.48 38.16 -33.28
CA GLU A 914 -8.19 37.60 -32.87
C GLU A 914 -7.98 37.59 -31.35
N ARG A 915 -8.59 38.55 -30.64
CA ARG A 915 -8.53 38.68 -29.18
C ARG A 915 -9.27 37.50 -28.47
N LEU A 916 -10.28 36.89 -29.11
CA LEU A 916 -11.11 35.84 -28.55
C LEU A 916 -10.80 34.45 -29.12
N LYS A 917 -9.91 34.36 -30.09
CA LYS A 917 -9.59 33.15 -30.87
C LYS A 917 -9.22 31.93 -30.02
N HIS A 918 -8.59 32.14 -28.85
CA HIS A 918 -8.13 31.08 -27.95
C HIS A 918 -8.91 31.03 -26.64
N ASN A 919 -10.06 31.66 -26.54
CA ASN A 919 -10.88 31.67 -25.35
C ASN A 919 -11.78 30.42 -25.27
N ILE A 920 -12.16 30.07 -24.06
CA ILE A 920 -13.16 29.06 -23.79
C ILE A 920 -14.47 29.66 -23.28
N ALA A 921 -15.58 29.03 -23.59
CA ALA A 921 -16.89 29.53 -23.26
C ALA A 921 -17.13 29.56 -21.74
N SER A 922 -17.62 30.69 -21.24
CA SER A 922 -18.07 30.80 -19.85
C SER A 922 -19.44 30.18 -19.71
N GLN A 923 -19.62 29.31 -18.73
CA GLN A 923 -20.88 28.68 -18.45
C GLN A 923 -21.72 29.51 -17.46
N ARG A 924 -23.02 29.60 -17.69
CA ARG A 924 -23.97 30.23 -16.77
C ARG A 924 -24.23 29.31 -15.58
N PHE A 925 -24.52 29.89 -14.43
CA PHE A 925 -24.84 29.18 -13.20
C PHE A 925 -26.02 29.84 -12.47
N LYS A 926 -26.75 29.07 -11.66
CA LYS A 926 -27.91 29.55 -10.90
C LYS A 926 -27.55 29.77 -9.42
N GLN A 927 -26.61 29.00 -8.88
CA GLN A 927 -26.27 29.01 -7.46
C GLN A 927 -24.79 29.21 -7.22
N VAL A 928 -24.45 29.86 -6.11
CA VAL A 928 -23.05 30.06 -5.68
C VAL A 928 -22.40 28.72 -5.28
N LYS A 929 -23.13 27.87 -4.53
CA LYS A 929 -22.55 26.65 -3.95
C LYS A 929 -22.14 25.64 -5.02
N PHE A 930 -23.01 25.32 -5.94
CA PHE A 930 -22.79 24.26 -6.93
C PHE A 930 -22.37 24.78 -8.31
N GLY A 931 -22.86 25.97 -8.70
CA GLY A 931 -22.54 26.57 -9.98
C GLY A 931 -21.26 27.41 -9.93
N LYS A 932 -21.20 28.53 -9.18
CA LYS A 932 -20.03 29.40 -9.09
C LYS A 932 -18.78 28.64 -8.62
N ASN A 933 -18.93 27.76 -7.62
CA ASN A 933 -17.86 26.94 -7.05
C ASN A 933 -17.64 25.64 -7.84
N SER A 934 -17.44 25.74 -9.14
CA SER A 934 -17.10 24.63 -10.04
C SER A 934 -15.91 24.97 -10.92
N ILE A 935 -15.14 23.97 -11.34
CA ILE A 935 -14.03 24.20 -12.29
C ILE A 935 -14.54 24.55 -13.67
N ARG A 936 -15.78 24.19 -14.01
CA ARG A 936 -16.51 24.54 -15.22
C ARG A 936 -16.69 26.06 -15.35
N VAL A 937 -16.83 26.78 -14.23
CA VAL A 937 -16.95 28.23 -14.16
C VAL A 937 -15.61 28.91 -13.90
N LEU A 938 -14.79 28.36 -12.97
CA LEU A 938 -13.48 28.93 -12.63
C LEU A 938 -12.45 28.75 -13.75
N GLY A 939 -12.50 27.62 -14.47
CA GLY A 939 -11.57 27.32 -15.56
C GLY A 939 -11.58 28.36 -16.68
N PRO A 940 -12.75 28.72 -17.27
CA PRO A 940 -12.83 29.78 -18.25
C PRO A 940 -12.30 31.13 -17.76
N LYS A 941 -12.60 31.53 -16.53
CA LYS A 941 -12.08 32.76 -15.94
C LYS A 941 -10.57 32.78 -15.87
N LEU A 942 -9.98 31.69 -15.39
CA LEU A 942 -8.53 31.54 -15.32
C LEU A 942 -7.90 31.54 -16.70
N TRP A 943 -8.40 30.72 -17.62
CA TRP A 943 -7.85 30.59 -18.97
C TRP A 943 -7.96 31.87 -19.77
N ASN A 944 -9.13 32.51 -19.75
CA ASN A 944 -9.37 33.72 -20.52
C ASN A 944 -8.57 34.94 -20.00
N SER A 945 -8.11 34.91 -18.73
CA SER A 945 -7.20 35.92 -18.16
C SER A 945 -5.77 35.81 -18.66
N LEU A 946 -5.36 34.64 -19.20
CA LEU A 946 -4.01 34.46 -19.76
C LEU A 946 -3.84 35.17 -21.09
N PRO A 947 -2.64 35.65 -21.44
CA PRO A 947 -2.37 36.26 -22.76
C PRO A 947 -2.43 35.25 -23.90
N ASN A 948 -2.87 35.66 -25.07
CA ASN A 948 -3.00 34.79 -26.25
C ASN A 948 -1.66 34.13 -26.64
N GLN A 949 -0.55 34.85 -26.51
CA GLN A 949 0.80 34.30 -26.75
C GLN A 949 1.12 33.08 -25.87
N VAL A 950 0.59 33.03 -24.63
CA VAL A 950 0.77 31.91 -23.72
C VAL A 950 -0.18 30.75 -24.06
N LYS A 951 -1.43 31.06 -24.43
CA LYS A 951 -2.42 30.06 -24.85
C LYS A 951 -2.01 29.32 -26.11
N SER A 952 -1.25 29.99 -27.02
CA SER A 952 -0.77 29.42 -28.28
C SER A 952 0.63 28.80 -28.21
N LEU A 953 1.22 28.62 -27.02
CA LEU A 953 2.53 27.99 -26.89
C LEU A 953 2.51 26.55 -27.50
N PRO A 954 3.54 26.18 -28.31
CA PRO A 954 3.46 25.00 -29.16
C PRO A 954 3.61 23.66 -28.39
N THR A 955 4.20 23.70 -27.19
CA THR A 955 4.46 22.49 -26.42
C THR A 955 3.94 22.58 -24.99
N LEU A 956 3.50 21.46 -24.44
CA LEU A 956 3.10 21.37 -23.03
C LEU A 956 4.23 21.80 -22.07
N GLU A 957 5.48 21.52 -22.43
CA GLU A 957 6.63 21.86 -21.58
C GLU A 957 6.85 23.39 -21.54
N SER A 958 6.76 24.09 -22.68
CA SER A 958 6.85 25.57 -22.72
C SER A 958 5.72 26.22 -21.91
N PHE A 959 4.50 25.68 -22.01
CA PHE A 959 3.37 26.14 -21.21
C PHE A 959 3.57 25.90 -19.70
N LYS A 960 4.03 24.72 -19.31
CA LYS A 960 4.34 24.41 -17.90
C LYS A 960 5.44 25.36 -17.36
N ASN A 961 6.46 25.65 -18.15
CA ASN A 961 7.54 26.55 -17.73
C ASN A 961 7.02 27.97 -17.48
N PHE A 962 6.13 28.49 -18.32
CA PHE A 962 5.43 29.72 -18.03
C PHE A 962 4.61 29.64 -16.73
N MET A 963 3.83 28.60 -16.55
CA MET A 963 2.99 28.44 -15.37
C MET A 963 3.80 28.31 -14.07
N LYS A 964 5.08 27.93 -14.09
CA LYS A 964 5.94 27.92 -12.88
C LYS A 964 6.10 29.31 -12.26
N THR A 965 6.05 30.36 -13.05
CA THR A 965 6.20 31.75 -12.59
C THR A 965 4.86 32.46 -12.38
N TRP A 966 3.77 31.99 -13.01
CA TRP A 966 2.44 32.56 -12.85
C TRP A 966 1.97 32.51 -11.39
N GLY A 967 1.45 33.63 -10.88
CA GLY A 967 1.02 33.75 -9.48
C GLY A 967 2.15 34.05 -8.48
N ASN A 968 3.36 34.38 -8.97
CA ASN A 968 4.39 35.05 -8.15
C ASN A 968 4.02 36.51 -7.89
N LYS A 969 4.58 37.16 -6.86
CA LYS A 969 4.21 38.51 -6.40
C LYS A 969 4.19 39.60 -7.50
N ASP A 970 4.99 39.45 -8.57
CA ASP A 970 5.12 40.45 -9.65
C ASP A 970 4.39 40.00 -10.93
N CYS A 971 3.43 39.07 -10.84
CA CYS A 971 2.74 38.53 -12.01
C CYS A 971 1.43 39.27 -12.27
N LYS A 972 1.47 40.34 -13.13
CA LYS A 972 0.29 41.14 -13.56
C LYS A 972 -0.89 40.29 -14.12
N TYR A 973 -0.64 39.07 -14.59
CA TYR A 973 -1.69 38.19 -15.08
C TYR A 973 -2.40 37.45 -13.93
N TYR A 974 -1.73 37.30 -12.79
CA TYR A 974 -2.36 36.79 -11.57
C TYR A 974 -3.29 37.86 -10.97
N ASP A 975 -2.86 39.10 -10.93
CA ASP A 975 -3.67 40.23 -10.43
C ASP A 975 -4.93 40.40 -11.28
N LYS A 976 -4.78 40.28 -12.61
CA LYS A 976 -5.92 40.27 -13.53
C LYS A 976 -6.90 39.15 -13.27
N TYR A 977 -6.42 37.94 -12.93
CA TYR A 977 -7.30 36.82 -12.53
C TYR A 977 -8.01 37.14 -11.23
N ILE A 978 -7.31 37.63 -10.22
CA ILE A 978 -7.88 37.98 -8.92
C ILE A 978 -8.97 39.06 -9.08
N SER A 979 -8.70 40.12 -9.82
CA SER A 979 -9.72 41.14 -10.10
C SER A 979 -10.96 40.59 -10.80
N TYR A 980 -10.79 39.63 -11.73
CA TYR A 980 -11.87 38.96 -12.45
C TYR A 980 -12.71 38.03 -11.52
N VAL A 981 -12.10 37.42 -10.51
CA VAL A 981 -12.80 36.55 -9.55
C VAL A 981 -13.50 37.40 -8.49
N GLN A 982 -12.93 38.56 -8.10
CA GLN A 982 -13.50 39.46 -7.09
C GLN A 982 -14.64 40.34 -7.64
N ALA A 983 -14.65 40.64 -8.96
CA ALA A 983 -15.70 41.45 -9.59
C ALA A 983 -17.07 40.75 -9.80
N ILE A 984 -17.25 39.55 -9.27
CA ILE A 984 -18.47 38.74 -9.28
C ILE A 984 -18.79 38.29 -7.85
#